data_25faed4092ff6937aecfd3d8a1e6cc59
#
_entry.id   25faed4092ff6937aecfd3d8a1e6cc59
#
_cell.length_a   1.000
_cell.length_b   1.000
_cell.length_c   1.000
_cell.angle_alpha   90.00
_cell.angle_beta   90.00
_cell.angle_gamma   90.00
#
_symmetry.space_group_name_H-M   'P 1'
#
loop_
_entity.id
_entity.type
_entity.pdbx_description
1 polymer ?
#
loop_
_entity_poly.entity_id
_entity_poly.type
_entity_poly.pdbx_seq_one_letter_code
_entity_poly.pdbx_strand_id
1 'polypeptide(L)'
;MELQSVSVEIGGRTMTFETGVMAKQADGAVVVRMDDSSVLVTAVTGGPARFDFLPLTVEYQDRNGAYGTIPGNYFKREGRSNERETLVSRMIDRPIRPQFPKHYRNETQVIGTVLSYDEGCDTDTLAMCGASAALHISNAPLQRPIAGVRVSQIDGELVSNPSRAQMLEAELNLVVAGTVDAVCMVEGGANEMSEDAMMDAMDYAHAEIKKIIGAIEELRGIAGVENAEVPPAREIDADVLEFVTSNGSDSLTEAMAITGKHERKIALKEARNVIIEKLVDGEADAEVVDAKTGHAKEAWNKMIGKAMRKQVLATRTRIDGRATDEIRFIDCRVGQSANAHGSALFTRGETQTFVTAALGMEMDSQRIDYAGTQEQFRRWMLTYNFPPFCTGEARMLRGPKRREIGHGVLAHRSIIPVLPSQEDFPYVLRCCSDVLESNGSSSMASVCGATLALMDAGVPLKAPVAGIAMGLIKEGDDFAVLSDILGDEDHLGDMDFKVTGTKNGITAFQMDTKIDSISREIMAKALGQAREGRIHILDEMAKSISEPRDDIAANAPRITKLKVKQDKIRDIIGPGGRTIRGMQEECGVRITVEDDGTVLVASSDMEATNKALGMLRELTQEAEIGKLYLGVVKRTVDFGAYIEIFPGTEGLVHISHLANERVDQTTDVVNEGDEVLVRVIDVDKRSGKIRLSRKEALEAAAL
;
A
#
# COMPACT_ATOMS: atom_id res chain seq x y z
N MET A 1 -10.16 -4.98 -42.25
CA MET A 1 -8.74 -4.87 -41.91
C MET A 1 -8.29 -6.25 -41.47
N GLU A 2 -7.14 -6.66 -41.89
CA GLU A 2 -6.53 -7.94 -41.55
C GLU A 2 -5.78 -7.81 -40.23
N LEU A 3 -5.64 -8.90 -39.49
CA LEU A 3 -4.85 -8.94 -38.28
C LEU A 3 -3.39 -8.59 -38.60
N GLN A 4 -2.85 -7.62 -37.90
CA GLN A 4 -1.44 -7.27 -37.95
C GLN A 4 -0.83 -7.52 -36.56
N SER A 5 0.36 -8.10 -36.53
CA SER A 5 1.01 -8.45 -35.27
C SER A 5 2.52 -8.32 -35.34
N VAL A 6 3.11 -7.96 -34.20
CA VAL A 6 4.57 -7.92 -33.98
C VAL A 6 4.84 -8.61 -32.66
N SER A 7 5.93 -9.38 -32.58
CA SER A 7 6.31 -10.11 -31.40
C SER A 7 7.75 -9.84 -30.98
N VAL A 8 8.01 -9.90 -29.69
CA VAL A 8 9.34 -9.70 -29.08
C VAL A 8 9.56 -10.64 -27.91
N GLU A 9 10.79 -11.12 -27.76
CA GLU A 9 11.17 -12.00 -26.65
C GLU A 9 11.63 -11.19 -25.44
N ILE A 10 10.96 -11.39 -24.30
CA ILE A 10 11.22 -10.72 -23.00
C ILE A 10 11.27 -11.75 -21.88
N GLY A 11 12.42 -11.87 -21.21
CA GLY A 11 12.60 -12.83 -20.13
C GLY A 11 12.36 -14.29 -20.54
N GLY A 12 12.71 -14.64 -21.79
CA GLY A 12 12.50 -15.97 -22.35
C GLY A 12 11.06 -16.31 -22.72
N ARG A 13 10.17 -15.30 -22.78
CA ARG A 13 8.77 -15.44 -23.20
C ARG A 13 8.41 -14.44 -24.29
N THR A 14 7.46 -14.81 -25.13
CA THR A 14 7.03 -14.00 -26.27
C THR A 14 5.92 -13.03 -25.88
N MET A 15 6.19 -11.72 -26.02
CA MET A 15 5.16 -10.67 -25.93
C MET A 15 4.72 -10.31 -27.35
N THR A 16 3.42 -10.33 -27.63
CA THR A 16 2.84 -10.06 -28.94
C THR A 16 1.90 -8.87 -28.87
N PHE A 17 2.04 -7.95 -29.84
CA PHE A 17 1.16 -6.80 -30.07
C PHE A 17 0.32 -7.07 -31.31
N GLU A 18 -1.01 -7.05 -31.17
CA GLU A 18 -1.98 -7.31 -32.24
C GLU A 18 -2.89 -6.10 -32.46
N THR A 19 -3.13 -5.73 -33.72
CA THR A 19 -4.08 -4.66 -34.07
C THR A 19 -4.94 -5.01 -35.25
N GLY A 20 -5.97 -4.21 -35.57
CA GLY A 20 -6.83 -4.32 -36.76
C GLY A 20 -8.10 -5.14 -36.60
N VAL A 21 -8.27 -5.91 -35.48
CA VAL A 21 -9.43 -6.78 -35.25
C VAL A 21 -10.44 -6.20 -34.27
N MET A 22 -9.99 -5.76 -33.09
CA MET A 22 -10.84 -5.27 -32.01
C MET A 22 -10.91 -3.74 -31.96
N ALA A 23 -11.99 -3.21 -31.40
CA ALA A 23 -12.20 -1.79 -31.08
C ALA A 23 -11.91 -0.82 -32.24
N LYS A 24 -12.37 -1.12 -33.43
CA LYS A 24 -12.09 -0.40 -34.69
C LYS A 24 -12.57 1.05 -34.75
N GLN A 25 -13.35 1.52 -33.78
CA GLN A 25 -13.79 2.91 -33.67
C GLN A 25 -12.84 3.77 -32.84
N ALA A 26 -11.88 3.17 -32.10
CA ALA A 26 -10.83 3.91 -31.43
C ALA A 26 -9.77 4.37 -32.46
N ASP A 27 -9.09 5.49 -32.18
CA ASP A 27 -8.03 6.01 -33.02
C ASP A 27 -6.82 5.08 -33.05
N GLY A 28 -6.57 4.39 -31.93
CA GLY A 28 -5.61 3.29 -31.82
C GLY A 28 -6.15 2.19 -30.91
N ALA A 29 -5.99 0.93 -31.30
CA ALA A 29 -6.41 -0.23 -30.52
C ALA A 29 -5.40 -1.36 -30.66
N VAL A 30 -4.86 -1.84 -29.56
CA VAL A 30 -3.85 -2.91 -29.51
C VAL A 30 -4.24 -3.94 -28.47
N VAL A 31 -4.14 -5.22 -28.82
CA VAL A 31 -4.17 -6.32 -27.85
C VAL A 31 -2.74 -6.75 -27.59
N VAL A 32 -2.31 -6.71 -26.33
CA VAL A 32 -1.00 -7.22 -25.92
C VAL A 32 -1.20 -8.56 -25.25
N ARG A 33 -0.42 -9.55 -25.67
CA ARG A 33 -0.45 -10.92 -25.14
C ARG A 33 0.91 -11.35 -24.64
N MET A 34 0.92 -12.10 -23.55
CA MET A 34 2.08 -12.86 -23.09
C MET A 34 1.53 -14.07 -22.31
N ASP A 35 1.94 -15.27 -22.73
CA ASP A 35 1.32 -16.53 -22.29
C ASP A 35 -0.21 -16.47 -22.50
N ASP A 36 -1.03 -16.89 -21.54
CA ASP A 36 -2.49 -16.79 -21.60
C ASP A 36 -3.05 -15.44 -21.09
N SER A 37 -2.19 -14.52 -20.65
CA SER A 37 -2.59 -13.16 -20.28
C SER A 37 -2.76 -12.27 -21.49
N SER A 38 -3.83 -11.48 -21.53
CA SER A 38 -4.06 -10.52 -22.60
C SER A 38 -4.83 -9.28 -22.13
N VAL A 39 -4.45 -8.12 -22.71
CA VAL A 39 -5.05 -6.82 -22.43
C VAL A 39 -5.35 -6.10 -23.73
N LEU A 40 -6.61 -5.69 -23.91
CA LEU A 40 -6.98 -4.74 -24.97
C LEU A 40 -6.74 -3.32 -24.46
N VAL A 41 -5.97 -2.54 -25.20
CA VAL A 41 -5.79 -1.11 -24.90
C VAL A 41 -6.24 -0.26 -26.07
N THR A 42 -7.05 0.74 -25.77
CA THR A 42 -7.57 1.69 -26.75
C THR A 42 -7.12 3.10 -26.42
N ALA A 43 -6.84 3.90 -27.46
CA ALA A 43 -6.54 5.31 -27.36
C ALA A 43 -7.52 6.09 -28.25
N VAL A 44 -8.08 7.18 -27.73
CA VAL A 44 -9.00 8.07 -28.44
C VAL A 44 -8.62 9.51 -28.11
N THR A 45 -8.58 10.34 -29.16
CA THR A 45 -8.31 11.78 -29.07
C THR A 45 -9.58 12.57 -29.41
N GLY A 46 -9.96 13.48 -28.53
CA GLY A 46 -11.12 14.36 -28.70
C GLY A 46 -10.72 15.75 -29.21
N GLY A 47 -11.69 16.68 -29.07
CA GLY A 47 -11.46 18.10 -29.34
C GLY A 47 -10.65 18.81 -28.23
N PRO A 48 -10.34 20.12 -28.44
CA PRO A 48 -9.63 20.91 -27.45
C PRO A 48 -10.43 21.07 -26.16
N ALA A 49 -9.80 20.81 -25.03
CA ALA A 49 -10.39 20.98 -23.70
C ALA A 49 -10.34 22.46 -23.28
N ARG A 50 -11.20 22.80 -22.30
CA ARG A 50 -11.25 24.14 -21.71
C ARG A 50 -10.18 24.37 -20.62
N PHE A 51 -9.31 23.38 -20.37
CA PHE A 51 -8.31 23.42 -19.32
C PHE A 51 -6.93 23.78 -19.88
N ASP A 52 -6.14 24.50 -19.09
CA ASP A 52 -4.76 24.84 -19.46
C ASP A 52 -3.74 23.80 -18.96
N PHE A 53 -4.10 22.51 -19.11
CA PHE A 53 -3.22 21.38 -18.84
C PHE A 53 -3.59 20.23 -19.80
N LEU A 54 -2.68 19.25 -19.98
CA LEU A 54 -2.96 18.06 -20.78
C LEU A 54 -4.12 17.25 -20.17
N PRO A 55 -5.28 17.16 -20.85
CA PRO A 55 -6.45 16.44 -20.34
C PRO A 55 -6.37 14.95 -20.72
N LEU A 56 -5.30 14.29 -20.25
CA LEU A 56 -5.10 12.85 -20.42
C LEU A 56 -5.82 12.11 -19.29
N THR A 57 -6.70 11.19 -19.69
CA THR A 57 -7.38 10.25 -18.76
C THR A 57 -6.95 8.83 -19.08
N VAL A 58 -6.37 8.16 -18.12
CA VAL A 58 -5.99 6.75 -18.22
C VAL A 58 -6.83 5.93 -17.25
N GLU A 59 -7.45 4.87 -17.77
CA GLU A 59 -8.25 3.91 -17.02
C GLU A 59 -7.71 2.49 -17.27
N TYR A 60 -7.62 1.71 -16.21
CA TYR A 60 -7.35 0.29 -16.29
C TYR A 60 -8.54 -0.45 -15.66
N GLN A 61 -9.01 -1.47 -16.34
CA GLN A 61 -10.20 -2.22 -15.96
C GLN A 61 -9.87 -3.70 -15.83
N ASP A 62 -9.96 -4.18 -14.60
CA ASP A 62 -9.68 -5.55 -14.23
C ASP A 62 -11.02 -6.30 -14.04
N ARG A 63 -11.49 -6.96 -15.09
CA ARG A 63 -12.80 -7.58 -15.12
C ARG A 63 -12.76 -9.01 -14.57
N ASN A 64 -13.66 -9.35 -13.66
CA ASN A 64 -13.79 -10.70 -13.12
C ASN A 64 -13.94 -11.77 -14.19
N GLY A 65 -14.57 -11.43 -15.33
CA GLY A 65 -14.71 -12.35 -16.47
C GLY A 65 -13.38 -12.82 -17.05
N ALA A 66 -12.33 -12.00 -17.01
CA ALA A 66 -10.99 -12.37 -17.45
C ALA A 66 -10.33 -13.47 -16.60
N TYR A 67 -10.82 -13.66 -15.38
CA TYR A 67 -10.40 -14.68 -14.41
C TYR A 67 -11.37 -15.86 -14.32
N GLY A 68 -12.41 -15.88 -15.18
CA GLY A 68 -13.49 -16.88 -15.10
C GLY A 68 -14.33 -16.80 -13.82
N THR A 69 -14.36 -15.64 -13.14
CA THR A 69 -15.04 -15.45 -11.85
C THR A 69 -16.24 -14.50 -11.98
N ILE A 70 -17.10 -14.49 -10.96
CA ILE A 70 -18.24 -13.59 -10.84
C ILE A 70 -17.99 -12.64 -9.66
N PRO A 71 -18.21 -11.32 -9.81
CA PRO A 71 -18.04 -10.37 -8.70
C PRO A 71 -18.75 -10.79 -7.43
N GLY A 72 -18.07 -10.71 -6.28
CA GLY A 72 -18.59 -11.13 -4.97
C GLY A 72 -19.72 -10.25 -4.44
N ASN A 73 -19.79 -8.98 -4.90
CA ASN A 73 -20.77 -8.00 -4.42
C ASN A 73 -22.23 -8.35 -4.79
N TYR A 74 -23.20 -7.69 -4.14
CA TYR A 74 -24.64 -7.93 -4.33
C TYR A 74 -25.09 -7.79 -5.78
N PHE A 75 -24.61 -6.76 -6.49
CA PHE A 75 -25.03 -6.49 -7.88
C PHE A 75 -24.39 -7.41 -8.91
N LYS A 76 -23.40 -8.25 -8.51
CA LYS A 76 -22.65 -9.11 -9.43
C LYS A 76 -22.08 -8.37 -10.63
N ARG A 77 -21.64 -7.15 -10.38
CA ARG A 77 -21.07 -6.23 -11.37
C ARG A 77 -19.94 -5.43 -10.75
N GLU A 78 -18.88 -5.21 -11.52
CA GLU A 78 -17.81 -4.30 -11.16
C GLU A 78 -18.38 -2.87 -11.01
N GLY A 79 -17.95 -2.19 -9.96
CA GLY A 79 -18.39 -0.84 -9.61
C GLY A 79 -17.35 0.23 -9.95
N ARG A 80 -16.98 1.02 -8.93
CA ARG A 80 -15.90 2.00 -9.03
C ARG A 80 -14.55 1.29 -9.10
N SER A 81 -13.57 1.94 -9.74
CA SER A 81 -12.20 1.44 -9.78
C SER A 81 -11.69 1.11 -8.39
N ASN A 82 -11.16 -0.08 -8.22
CA ASN A 82 -10.54 -0.54 -6.99
C ASN A 82 -9.12 0.03 -6.83
N GLU A 83 -8.44 -0.35 -5.74
CA GLU A 83 -7.07 0.11 -5.44
C GLU A 83 -6.10 -0.29 -6.56
N ARG A 84 -6.11 -1.56 -7.01
CA ARG A 84 -5.25 -2.07 -8.06
C ARG A 84 -5.48 -1.34 -9.38
N GLU A 85 -6.73 -1.21 -9.82
CA GLU A 85 -7.07 -0.49 -11.06
C GLU A 85 -6.61 0.96 -11.02
N THR A 86 -6.76 1.62 -9.87
CA THR A 86 -6.28 2.99 -9.66
C THR A 86 -4.76 3.10 -9.75
N LEU A 87 -4.03 2.15 -9.16
CA LEU A 87 -2.56 2.14 -9.18
C LEU A 87 -2.00 1.85 -10.56
N VAL A 88 -2.55 0.85 -11.27
CA VAL A 88 -2.13 0.53 -12.64
C VAL A 88 -2.42 1.70 -13.58
N SER A 89 -3.61 2.35 -13.47
CA SER A 89 -3.90 3.58 -14.23
C SER A 89 -2.85 4.67 -14.00
N ARG A 90 -2.40 4.84 -12.76
CA ARG A 90 -1.33 5.80 -12.41
C ARG A 90 0.03 5.41 -12.96
N MET A 91 0.39 4.12 -12.89
CA MET A 91 1.64 3.60 -13.44
C MET A 91 1.72 3.81 -14.96
N ILE A 92 0.58 3.74 -15.67
CA ILE A 92 0.50 4.00 -17.11
C ILE A 92 0.56 5.52 -17.41
N ASP A 93 -0.21 6.34 -16.66
CA ASP A 93 -0.30 7.79 -16.88
C ASP A 93 1.04 8.51 -16.71
N ARG A 94 1.79 8.16 -15.65
CA ARG A 94 3.02 8.87 -15.25
C ARG A 94 4.11 8.88 -16.34
N PRO A 95 4.52 7.75 -16.93
CA PRO A 95 5.56 7.73 -17.97
C PRO A 95 5.06 8.23 -19.33
N ILE A 96 3.76 8.13 -19.63
CA ILE A 96 3.17 8.55 -20.90
C ILE A 96 2.97 10.07 -20.96
N ARG A 97 2.48 10.68 -19.89
CA ARG A 97 2.13 12.11 -19.83
C ARG A 97 3.26 13.05 -20.26
N PRO A 98 4.53 12.85 -19.85
CA PRO A 98 5.65 13.68 -20.29
C PRO A 98 5.99 13.56 -21.77
N GLN A 99 5.52 12.50 -22.45
CA GLN A 99 5.81 12.25 -23.87
C GLN A 99 4.87 13.00 -24.82
N PHE A 100 3.88 13.73 -24.28
CA PHE A 100 3.07 14.66 -25.08
C PHE A 100 3.72 16.03 -25.16
N PRO A 101 3.52 16.78 -26.28
CA PRO A 101 3.95 18.17 -26.37
C PRO A 101 3.35 19.00 -25.23
N LYS A 102 4.15 19.85 -24.58
CA LYS A 102 3.73 20.65 -23.40
C LYS A 102 2.50 21.52 -23.63
N HIS A 103 2.22 21.88 -24.87
CA HIS A 103 1.11 22.74 -25.29
C HIS A 103 -0.10 21.97 -25.86
N TYR A 104 -0.03 20.65 -25.92
CA TYR A 104 -1.16 19.83 -26.38
C TYR A 104 -2.30 19.87 -25.38
N ARG A 105 -3.53 20.20 -25.85
CA ARG A 105 -4.71 20.45 -25.01
C ARG A 105 -5.95 19.68 -25.45
N ASN A 106 -5.84 18.74 -26.40
CA ASN A 106 -6.98 17.93 -26.77
C ASN A 106 -7.24 16.84 -25.74
N GLU A 107 -8.50 16.58 -25.49
CA GLU A 107 -8.91 15.47 -24.64
C GLU A 107 -8.34 14.18 -25.18
N THR A 108 -7.70 13.40 -24.33
CA THR A 108 -7.10 12.12 -24.70
C THR A 108 -7.48 11.07 -23.66
N GLN A 109 -8.03 9.96 -24.12
CA GLN A 109 -8.43 8.86 -23.22
C GLN A 109 -7.73 7.58 -23.64
N VAL A 110 -7.15 6.89 -22.66
CA VAL A 110 -6.56 5.55 -22.79
C VAL A 110 -7.27 4.60 -21.84
N ILE A 111 -7.78 3.49 -22.37
CA ILE A 111 -8.45 2.46 -21.57
C ILE A 111 -7.80 1.11 -21.83
N GLY A 112 -7.22 0.51 -20.79
CA GLY A 112 -6.75 -0.87 -20.78
C GLY A 112 -7.81 -1.77 -20.16
N THR A 113 -8.24 -2.81 -20.85
CA THR A 113 -9.22 -3.80 -20.36
C THR A 113 -8.59 -5.19 -20.40
N VAL A 114 -8.51 -5.84 -19.26
CA VAL A 114 -8.03 -7.23 -19.18
C VAL A 114 -9.04 -8.16 -19.83
N LEU A 115 -8.58 -8.92 -20.83
CA LEU A 115 -9.40 -9.88 -21.57
C LEU A 115 -9.22 -11.30 -21.03
N SER A 116 -7.99 -11.63 -20.63
CA SER A 116 -7.62 -12.92 -20.05
C SER A 116 -6.48 -12.73 -19.07
N TYR A 117 -6.44 -13.51 -18.01
CA TYR A 117 -5.41 -13.48 -17.00
C TYR A 117 -4.85 -14.87 -16.73
N ASP A 118 -3.54 -14.98 -16.70
CA ASP A 118 -2.76 -16.13 -16.29
C ASP A 118 -1.77 -15.73 -15.18
N GLU A 119 -1.55 -16.62 -14.21
CA GLU A 119 -0.64 -16.36 -13.09
C GLU A 119 0.85 -16.31 -13.51
N GLY A 120 1.15 -16.70 -14.73
CA GLY A 120 2.49 -16.60 -15.31
C GLY A 120 2.93 -15.17 -15.61
N CYS A 121 1.99 -14.25 -15.90
CA CYS A 121 2.32 -12.88 -16.26
C CYS A 121 1.28 -11.88 -15.76
N ASP A 122 1.72 -10.88 -14.98
CA ASP A 122 0.82 -9.78 -14.55
C ASP A 122 0.45 -8.88 -15.73
N THR A 123 -0.80 -8.42 -15.74
CA THR A 123 -1.39 -7.64 -16.83
C THR A 123 -1.09 -6.14 -16.77
N ASP A 124 -0.48 -5.63 -15.69
CA ASP A 124 -0.19 -4.22 -15.51
C ASP A 124 0.86 -3.68 -16.50
N THR A 125 1.98 -4.40 -16.67
CA THR A 125 3.03 -4.03 -17.63
C THR A 125 2.57 -4.25 -19.07
N LEU A 126 1.73 -5.27 -19.34
CA LEU A 126 1.11 -5.46 -20.66
C LEU A 126 0.20 -4.28 -21.00
N ALA A 127 -0.61 -3.81 -20.04
CA ALA A 127 -1.46 -2.63 -20.23
C ALA A 127 -0.64 -1.36 -20.48
N MET A 128 0.50 -1.20 -19.81
CA MET A 128 1.40 -0.06 -20.00
C MET A 128 2.03 -0.06 -21.41
N CYS A 129 2.56 -1.20 -21.83
CA CYS A 129 3.12 -1.35 -23.20
C CYS A 129 2.03 -1.17 -24.26
N GLY A 130 0.83 -1.73 -24.01
CA GLY A 130 -0.32 -1.57 -24.89
C GLY A 130 -0.80 -0.12 -24.99
N ALA A 131 -0.77 0.65 -23.90
CA ALA A 131 -1.14 2.06 -23.89
C ALA A 131 -0.18 2.90 -24.77
N SER A 132 1.11 2.64 -24.65
CA SER A 132 2.12 3.25 -25.50
C SER A 132 1.92 2.87 -26.98
N ALA A 133 1.73 1.57 -27.28
CA ALA A 133 1.50 1.10 -28.62
C ALA A 133 0.22 1.68 -29.24
N ALA A 134 -0.90 1.69 -28.50
CA ALA A 134 -2.18 2.23 -28.99
C ALA A 134 -2.09 3.72 -29.29
N LEU A 135 -1.44 4.50 -28.44
CA LEU A 135 -1.18 5.92 -28.69
C LEU A 135 -0.24 6.11 -29.87
N HIS A 136 0.79 5.28 -29.98
CA HIS A 136 1.83 5.43 -31.01
C HIS A 136 1.34 5.07 -32.40
N ILE A 137 0.40 4.11 -32.55
CA ILE A 137 -0.23 3.81 -33.85
C ILE A 137 -1.40 4.74 -34.21
N SER A 138 -1.92 5.52 -33.22
CA SER A 138 -3.01 6.48 -33.42
C SER A 138 -2.51 7.80 -33.97
N ASN A 139 -3.45 8.75 -34.17
CA ASN A 139 -3.13 10.14 -34.52
C ASN A 139 -2.67 11.00 -33.32
N ALA A 140 -2.60 10.43 -32.08
CA ALA A 140 -2.12 11.17 -30.94
C ALA A 140 -0.66 11.62 -31.12
N PRO A 141 -0.29 12.87 -30.76
CA PRO A 141 1.05 13.40 -30.99
C PRO A 141 2.04 12.94 -29.91
N LEU A 142 2.12 11.63 -29.69
CA LEU A 142 3.10 11.04 -28.78
C LEU A 142 4.49 11.19 -29.39
N GLN A 143 5.39 11.89 -28.70
CA GLN A 143 6.72 12.20 -29.22
C GLN A 143 7.62 10.96 -29.27
N ARG A 144 7.54 10.12 -28.24
CA ARG A 144 8.33 8.88 -28.10
C ARG A 144 7.48 7.79 -27.46
N PRO A 145 7.54 6.55 -27.93
CA PRO A 145 6.92 5.44 -27.21
C PRO A 145 7.66 5.14 -25.92
N ILE A 146 6.92 4.60 -24.96
CA ILE A 146 7.47 4.06 -23.71
C ILE A 146 7.20 2.55 -23.66
N ALA A 147 7.95 1.84 -22.85
CA ALA A 147 7.60 0.50 -22.44
C ALA A 147 7.83 0.32 -20.95
N GLY A 148 7.17 -0.68 -20.37
CA GLY A 148 7.30 -1.03 -18.97
C GLY A 148 7.60 -2.51 -18.78
N VAL A 149 8.47 -2.81 -17.83
CA VAL A 149 8.85 -4.17 -17.45
C VAL A 149 8.80 -4.30 -15.93
N ARG A 150 8.29 -5.42 -15.45
CA ARG A 150 8.44 -5.80 -14.04
C ARG A 150 9.73 -6.56 -13.88
N VAL A 151 10.55 -6.15 -12.92
CA VAL A 151 11.81 -6.83 -12.58
C VAL A 151 11.75 -7.27 -11.13
N SER A 152 12.06 -8.54 -10.90
CA SER A 152 12.22 -9.10 -9.57
C SER A 152 13.59 -9.73 -9.40
N GLN A 153 14.09 -9.75 -8.17
CA GLN A 153 15.28 -10.51 -7.80
C GLN A 153 14.84 -11.76 -7.03
N ILE A 154 15.27 -12.93 -7.50
CA ILE A 154 14.92 -14.24 -6.96
C ILE A 154 16.22 -15.03 -6.89
N ASP A 155 16.57 -15.53 -5.71
CA ASP A 155 17.83 -16.25 -5.48
C ASP A 155 19.07 -15.49 -5.99
N GLY A 156 19.05 -14.16 -5.91
CA GLY A 156 20.12 -13.26 -6.35
C GLY A 156 20.14 -12.96 -7.85
N GLU A 157 19.27 -13.57 -8.67
CA GLU A 157 19.18 -13.34 -10.12
C GLU A 157 18.02 -12.39 -10.48
N LEU A 158 18.24 -11.51 -11.46
CA LEU A 158 17.22 -10.61 -11.98
C LEU A 158 16.36 -11.30 -13.04
N VAL A 159 15.04 -11.25 -12.86
CA VAL A 159 14.04 -11.86 -13.75
C VAL A 159 13.08 -10.80 -14.23
N SER A 160 12.83 -10.73 -15.55
CA SER A 160 11.82 -9.83 -16.15
C SER A 160 10.46 -10.52 -16.24
N ASN A 161 9.40 -9.75 -15.93
CA ASN A 161 8.00 -10.18 -15.89
C ASN A 161 7.81 -11.53 -15.14
N PRO A 162 8.23 -11.63 -13.86
CA PRO A 162 8.12 -12.87 -13.09
C PRO A 162 6.67 -13.34 -12.97
N SER A 163 6.49 -14.64 -12.79
CA SER A 163 5.19 -15.22 -12.45
C SER A 163 4.75 -14.76 -11.05
N ARG A 164 3.46 -14.94 -10.78
CA ARG A 164 2.88 -14.62 -9.48
C ARG A 164 3.55 -15.36 -8.32
N ALA A 165 3.83 -16.63 -8.48
CA ALA A 165 4.55 -17.43 -7.48
C ALA A 165 5.96 -16.88 -7.22
N GLN A 166 6.68 -16.54 -8.28
CA GLN A 166 8.01 -15.93 -8.18
C GLN A 166 8.00 -14.57 -7.47
N MET A 167 6.96 -13.76 -7.69
CA MET A 167 6.83 -12.47 -6.99
C MET A 167 6.63 -12.59 -5.47
N LEU A 168 6.10 -13.70 -4.98
CA LEU A 168 5.95 -13.95 -3.53
C LEU A 168 7.27 -14.24 -2.83
N GLU A 169 8.23 -14.81 -3.55
CA GLU A 169 9.56 -15.16 -3.04
C GLU A 169 10.61 -14.07 -3.33
N ALA A 170 10.23 -13.04 -4.10
CA ALA A 170 11.15 -12.02 -4.57
C ALA A 170 11.64 -11.08 -3.46
N GLU A 171 12.95 -10.87 -3.41
CA GLU A 171 13.58 -9.87 -2.54
C GLU A 171 13.41 -8.44 -3.06
N LEU A 172 13.21 -8.30 -4.37
CA LEU A 172 12.97 -7.05 -5.09
C LEU A 172 11.80 -7.23 -6.05
N ASN A 173 10.89 -6.27 -6.12
CA ASN A 173 9.80 -6.24 -7.09
C ASN A 173 9.56 -4.80 -7.54
N LEU A 174 10.08 -4.46 -8.72
CA LEU A 174 9.98 -3.14 -9.33
C LEU A 174 9.22 -3.20 -10.64
N VAL A 175 8.36 -2.21 -10.88
CA VAL A 175 7.90 -1.85 -12.22
C VAL A 175 8.74 -0.67 -12.69
N VAL A 176 9.41 -0.84 -13.81
CA VAL A 176 10.26 0.17 -14.43
C VAL A 176 9.69 0.51 -15.80
N ALA A 177 9.53 1.79 -16.09
CA ALA A 177 9.13 2.27 -17.40
C ALA A 177 10.14 3.28 -17.95
N GLY A 178 10.32 3.28 -19.26
CA GLY A 178 11.27 4.15 -19.92
C GLY A 178 11.00 4.32 -21.41
N THR A 179 11.74 5.25 -21.98
CA THR A 179 11.94 5.42 -23.42
C THR A 179 13.17 4.62 -23.86
N VAL A 180 13.49 4.66 -25.16
CA VAL A 180 14.73 4.07 -25.66
C VAL A 180 15.98 4.69 -25.02
N ASP A 181 15.91 5.95 -24.59
CA ASP A 181 17.04 6.73 -24.09
C ASP A 181 17.21 6.62 -22.59
N ALA A 182 16.10 6.53 -21.82
CA ALA A 182 16.15 6.61 -20.37
C ALA A 182 15.00 5.91 -19.66
N VAL A 183 15.25 5.48 -18.41
CA VAL A 183 14.23 5.16 -17.42
C VAL A 183 13.53 6.45 -16.98
N CYS A 184 12.21 6.49 -17.06
CA CYS A 184 11.40 7.66 -16.73
C CYS A 184 10.45 7.45 -15.53
N MET A 185 10.17 6.21 -15.16
CA MET A 185 9.35 5.89 -13.99
C MET A 185 9.82 4.58 -13.36
N VAL A 186 9.92 4.57 -12.03
CA VAL A 186 10.13 3.35 -11.25
C VAL A 186 9.14 3.34 -10.09
N GLU A 187 8.57 2.18 -9.80
CA GLU A 187 7.73 1.99 -8.62
C GLU A 187 7.83 0.55 -8.12
N GLY A 188 8.14 0.38 -6.84
CA GLY A 188 8.18 -0.96 -6.27
C GLY A 188 8.61 -1.04 -4.82
N GLY A 189 8.78 -2.26 -4.35
CA GLY A 189 9.23 -2.62 -3.01
C GLY A 189 10.46 -3.51 -3.06
N ALA A 190 11.18 -3.53 -1.95
CA ALA A 190 12.38 -4.32 -1.77
C ALA A 190 12.51 -4.79 -0.32
N ASN A 191 13.25 -5.86 -0.11
CA ASN A 191 13.52 -6.39 1.21
C ASN A 191 14.92 -5.95 1.67
N GLU A 192 15.04 -4.68 2.10
CA GLU A 192 16.28 -4.04 2.55
C GLU A 192 17.44 -4.13 1.54
N MET A 193 17.13 -3.89 0.25
CA MET A 193 18.11 -3.94 -0.84
C MET A 193 19.09 -2.78 -0.82
N SER A 194 20.31 -3.01 -1.30
CA SER A 194 21.32 -1.95 -1.46
C SER A 194 20.98 -1.00 -2.62
N GLU A 195 21.55 0.20 -2.56
CA GLU A 195 21.44 1.21 -3.60
C GLU A 195 22.01 0.71 -4.96
N ASP A 196 23.10 -0.05 -4.91
CA ASP A 196 23.72 -0.62 -6.12
C ASP A 196 22.82 -1.68 -6.78
N ALA A 197 22.22 -2.58 -5.99
CA ALA A 197 21.27 -3.58 -6.51
C ALA A 197 20.03 -2.94 -7.15
N MET A 198 19.57 -1.81 -6.60
CA MET A 198 18.49 -1.03 -7.21
C MET A 198 18.89 -0.47 -8.58
N MET A 199 20.10 0.04 -8.72
CA MET A 199 20.62 0.55 -10.00
C MET A 199 20.77 -0.58 -11.04
N ASP A 200 21.31 -1.73 -10.62
CA ASP A 200 21.48 -2.88 -11.51
C ASP A 200 20.13 -3.41 -12.00
N ALA A 201 19.11 -3.42 -11.15
CA ALA A 201 17.75 -3.79 -11.55
C ALA A 201 17.13 -2.80 -12.56
N MET A 202 17.37 -1.49 -12.40
CA MET A 202 16.93 -0.47 -13.36
C MET A 202 17.66 -0.60 -14.70
N ASP A 203 18.95 -0.86 -14.71
CA ASP A 203 19.73 -1.06 -15.96
C ASP A 203 19.26 -2.32 -16.68
N TYR A 204 19.04 -3.42 -15.96
CA TYR A 204 18.47 -4.64 -16.50
C TYR A 204 17.10 -4.40 -17.14
N ALA A 205 16.20 -3.73 -16.42
CA ALA A 205 14.88 -3.37 -16.93
C ALA A 205 14.97 -2.52 -18.19
N HIS A 206 15.86 -1.53 -18.25
CA HIS A 206 16.02 -0.64 -19.40
C HIS A 206 16.50 -1.40 -20.65
N ALA A 207 17.32 -2.43 -20.48
CA ALA A 207 17.71 -3.29 -21.60
C ALA A 207 16.51 -4.04 -22.20
N GLU A 208 15.60 -4.54 -21.37
CA GLU A 208 14.37 -5.20 -21.83
C GLU A 208 13.37 -4.18 -22.43
N ILE A 209 13.24 -3.00 -21.86
CA ILE A 209 12.40 -1.91 -22.34
C ILE A 209 12.75 -1.54 -23.79
N LYS A 210 14.03 -1.44 -24.12
CA LYS A 210 14.50 -1.13 -25.49
C LYS A 210 14.02 -2.14 -26.53
N LYS A 211 13.96 -3.43 -26.18
CA LYS A 211 13.45 -4.49 -27.07
C LYS A 211 11.96 -4.29 -27.35
N ILE A 212 11.17 -4.01 -26.29
CA ILE A 212 9.73 -3.79 -26.43
C ILE A 212 9.45 -2.54 -27.28
N ILE A 213 10.20 -1.46 -27.05
CA ILE A 213 10.07 -0.23 -27.86
C ILE A 213 10.34 -0.52 -29.34
N GLY A 214 11.35 -1.33 -29.66
CA GLY A 214 11.61 -1.76 -31.04
C GLY A 214 10.40 -2.44 -31.68
N ALA A 215 9.69 -3.31 -30.95
CA ALA A 215 8.45 -3.94 -31.44
C ALA A 215 7.29 -2.92 -31.61
N ILE A 216 7.17 -1.94 -30.71
CA ILE A 216 6.15 -0.87 -30.82
C ILE A 216 6.43 0.00 -32.05
N GLU A 217 7.68 0.34 -32.33
CA GLU A 217 8.09 1.09 -33.51
C GLU A 217 7.82 0.29 -34.81
N GLU A 218 8.09 -1.01 -34.80
CA GLU A 218 7.75 -1.90 -35.91
C GLU A 218 6.25 -1.91 -36.18
N LEU A 219 5.42 -2.04 -35.12
CA LEU A 219 3.97 -1.99 -35.21
C LEU A 219 3.50 -0.64 -35.79
N ARG A 220 4.11 0.46 -35.37
CA ARG A 220 3.85 1.80 -35.91
C ARG A 220 4.13 1.84 -37.44
N GLY A 221 5.21 1.23 -37.88
CA GLY A 221 5.57 1.15 -39.31
C GLY A 221 4.54 0.37 -40.16
N ILE A 222 3.87 -0.63 -39.53
CA ILE A 222 2.88 -1.49 -40.22
C ILE A 222 1.48 -0.88 -40.21
N ALA A 223 1.05 -0.36 -39.04
CA ALA A 223 -0.34 -0.01 -38.77
C ALA A 223 -0.56 1.44 -38.34
N GLY A 224 0.49 2.22 -38.18
CA GLY A 224 0.38 3.58 -37.68
C GLY A 224 -0.26 4.53 -38.70
N VAL A 225 -0.98 5.52 -38.20
CA VAL A 225 -1.50 6.64 -38.97
C VAL A 225 -0.67 7.89 -38.70
N GLU A 226 -0.82 8.90 -39.57
CA GLU A 226 -0.16 10.20 -39.39
C GLU A 226 -0.65 10.90 -38.12
N ASN A 227 0.27 11.52 -37.39
CA ASN A 227 -0.09 12.28 -36.21
C ASN A 227 -0.97 13.48 -36.55
N ALA A 228 -1.94 13.79 -35.71
CA ALA A 228 -2.70 15.02 -35.83
C ALA A 228 -1.78 16.24 -35.74
N GLU A 229 -2.10 17.27 -36.51
CA GLU A 229 -1.40 18.55 -36.37
C GLU A 229 -1.57 19.06 -34.92
N VAL A 230 -0.45 19.33 -34.30
CA VAL A 230 -0.43 19.98 -32.99
C VAL A 230 -0.41 21.49 -33.25
N PRO A 231 -1.40 22.25 -32.72
CA PRO A 231 -1.34 23.69 -32.82
C PRO A 231 0.01 24.22 -32.33
N PRO A 232 0.58 25.26 -32.94
CA PRO A 232 1.83 25.80 -32.40
C PRO A 232 1.69 26.19 -30.94
N ALA A 233 2.77 26.04 -30.18
CA ALA A 233 2.79 26.50 -28.80
C ALA A 233 2.32 27.95 -28.75
N ARG A 234 1.42 28.26 -27.83
CA ARG A 234 1.06 29.67 -27.57
C ARG A 234 2.34 30.37 -27.12
N GLU A 235 2.94 31.15 -28.01
CA GLU A 235 4.08 31.98 -27.65
C GLU A 235 3.61 33.10 -26.73
N ILE A 236 4.39 33.37 -25.69
CA ILE A 236 4.17 34.58 -24.90
C ILE A 236 4.48 35.75 -25.81
N ASP A 237 3.56 36.70 -25.89
CA ASP A 237 3.79 37.94 -26.60
C ASP A 237 5.17 38.54 -26.22
N ALA A 238 5.99 38.78 -27.24
CA ALA A 238 7.37 39.20 -27.05
C ALA A 238 7.48 40.51 -26.25
N ASP A 239 6.56 41.44 -26.52
CA ASP A 239 6.51 42.73 -25.83
C ASP A 239 6.12 42.53 -24.36
N VAL A 240 5.17 41.60 -24.07
CA VAL A 240 4.79 41.25 -22.70
C VAL A 240 5.94 40.56 -21.97
N LEU A 241 6.63 39.64 -22.63
CA LEU A 241 7.78 38.95 -22.02
C LEU A 241 8.90 39.94 -21.68
N GLU A 242 9.23 40.84 -22.60
CA GLU A 242 10.24 41.88 -22.38
C GLU A 242 9.84 42.83 -21.26
N PHE A 243 8.58 43.27 -21.26
CA PHE A 243 8.06 44.16 -20.20
C PHE A 243 8.12 43.49 -18.82
N VAL A 244 7.63 42.23 -18.69
CA VAL A 244 7.64 41.50 -17.42
C VAL A 244 9.07 41.25 -16.95
N THR A 245 9.97 40.93 -17.86
CA THR A 245 11.38 40.67 -17.52
C THR A 245 12.09 41.93 -17.06
N SER A 246 11.92 43.04 -17.78
CA SER A 246 12.59 44.30 -17.49
C SER A 246 12.09 44.96 -16.22
N ASN A 247 10.78 44.88 -15.94
CA ASN A 247 10.16 45.51 -14.76
C ASN A 247 10.04 44.59 -13.54
N GLY A 248 10.22 43.26 -13.72
CA GLY A 248 9.97 42.28 -12.71
C GLY A 248 11.21 41.68 -12.05
N SER A 249 12.40 41.84 -12.65
CA SER A 249 13.61 41.15 -12.20
C SER A 249 14.02 41.50 -10.76
N ASP A 250 13.94 42.75 -10.37
CA ASP A 250 14.35 43.21 -9.04
C ASP A 250 13.37 42.69 -7.98
N SER A 251 12.07 42.90 -8.21
CA SER A 251 11.01 42.49 -7.28
C SER A 251 10.93 40.94 -7.18
N LEU A 252 11.26 40.20 -8.25
CA LEU A 252 11.40 38.74 -8.21
C LEU A 252 12.57 38.33 -7.32
N THR A 253 13.73 39.03 -7.46
CA THR A 253 14.91 38.72 -6.66
C THR A 253 14.67 38.97 -5.16
N GLU A 254 14.03 40.08 -4.84
CA GLU A 254 13.63 40.40 -3.46
C GLU A 254 12.66 39.39 -2.88
N ALA A 255 11.61 38.99 -3.64
CA ALA A 255 10.63 38.04 -3.19
C ALA A 255 11.22 36.64 -3.04
N MET A 256 12.14 36.21 -3.93
CA MET A 256 12.82 34.92 -3.86
C MET A 256 13.81 34.83 -2.69
N ALA A 257 14.30 35.95 -2.16
CA ALA A 257 15.16 35.97 -0.97
C ALA A 257 14.40 35.64 0.34
N ILE A 258 13.07 35.66 0.31
CA ILE A 258 12.25 35.30 1.48
C ILE A 258 12.26 33.79 1.69
N THR A 259 12.77 33.32 2.82
CA THR A 259 12.92 31.88 3.11
C THR A 259 11.59 31.19 3.49
N GLY A 260 10.68 31.92 4.19
CA GLY A 260 9.37 31.41 4.58
C GLY A 260 8.45 31.19 3.37
N LYS A 261 7.83 29.99 3.27
CA LYS A 261 6.96 29.62 2.13
C LYS A 261 5.78 30.55 1.94
N HIS A 262 5.06 30.83 3.04
CA HIS A 262 3.83 31.62 2.99
C HIS A 262 4.12 33.07 2.62
N GLU A 263 5.09 33.67 3.27
CA GLU A 263 5.56 35.03 3.03
C GLU A 263 6.11 35.20 1.61
N ARG A 264 6.95 34.25 1.15
CA ARG A 264 7.46 34.24 -0.22
C ARG A 264 6.34 34.14 -1.26
N LYS A 265 5.33 33.27 -1.04
CA LYS A 265 4.18 33.11 -1.93
C LYS A 265 3.36 34.42 -2.02
N ILE A 266 3.17 35.11 -0.91
CA ILE A 266 2.48 36.44 -0.87
C ILE A 266 3.31 37.43 -1.65
N ALA A 267 4.60 37.59 -1.35
CA ALA A 267 5.47 38.55 -2.00
C ALA A 267 5.56 38.33 -3.53
N LEU A 268 5.71 37.09 -3.97
CA LEU A 268 5.71 36.75 -5.39
C LEU A 268 4.38 37.10 -6.08
N LYS A 269 3.25 36.87 -5.40
CA LYS A 269 1.92 37.23 -5.92
C LYS A 269 1.72 38.75 -6.00
N GLU A 270 2.12 39.49 -4.98
CA GLU A 270 2.03 40.95 -4.93
C GLU A 270 2.92 41.57 -6.01
N ALA A 271 4.20 41.17 -6.12
CA ALA A 271 5.09 41.63 -7.15
C ALA A 271 4.52 41.38 -8.56
N ARG A 272 4.02 40.16 -8.82
CA ARG A 272 3.35 39.84 -10.09
C ARG A 272 2.17 40.76 -10.37
N ASN A 273 1.29 40.99 -9.37
CA ASN A 273 0.09 41.80 -9.56
C ASN A 273 0.45 43.25 -9.90
N VAL A 274 1.45 43.85 -9.22
CA VAL A 274 1.96 45.19 -9.53
C VAL A 274 2.47 45.29 -10.99
N ILE A 275 3.15 44.25 -11.49
CA ILE A 275 3.65 44.23 -12.87
C ILE A 275 2.49 44.13 -13.85
N ILE A 276 1.50 43.28 -13.55
CA ILE A 276 0.31 43.13 -14.40
C ILE A 276 -0.48 44.45 -14.45
N GLU A 277 -0.70 45.11 -13.31
CA GLU A 277 -1.37 46.39 -13.25
C GLU A 277 -0.67 47.44 -14.14
N LYS A 278 0.66 47.53 -14.05
CA LYS A 278 1.44 48.44 -14.93
C LYS A 278 1.35 48.08 -16.42
N LEU A 279 1.29 46.78 -16.75
CA LEU A 279 1.23 46.28 -18.14
C LEU A 279 -0.09 46.61 -18.83
N VAL A 280 -1.19 46.60 -18.07
CA VAL A 280 -2.53 46.83 -18.60
C VAL A 280 -3.06 48.26 -18.29
N ASP A 281 -2.22 49.12 -17.72
CA ASP A 281 -2.61 50.51 -17.40
C ASP A 281 -3.00 51.25 -18.68
N GLY A 282 -4.19 51.88 -18.67
CA GLY A 282 -4.75 52.57 -19.83
C GLY A 282 -5.35 51.69 -20.92
N GLU A 283 -5.33 50.35 -20.83
CA GLU A 283 -6.00 49.45 -21.77
C GLU A 283 -7.51 49.39 -21.48
N ALA A 284 -8.32 49.68 -22.51
CA ALA A 284 -9.78 49.72 -22.39
C ALA A 284 -10.48 48.46 -22.87
N ASP A 285 -9.80 47.60 -23.66
CA ASP A 285 -10.36 46.38 -24.21
C ASP A 285 -10.16 45.22 -23.24
N ALA A 286 -11.26 44.68 -22.74
CA ALA A 286 -11.26 43.59 -21.76
C ALA A 286 -10.63 42.28 -22.30
N GLU A 287 -10.75 41.99 -23.59
CA GLU A 287 -10.15 40.78 -24.19
C GLU A 287 -8.62 40.94 -24.28
N VAL A 288 -8.13 42.13 -24.61
CA VAL A 288 -6.71 42.46 -24.64
C VAL A 288 -6.13 42.42 -23.22
N VAL A 289 -6.84 42.95 -22.22
CA VAL A 289 -6.45 42.91 -20.79
C VAL A 289 -6.32 41.46 -20.34
N ASP A 290 -7.29 40.59 -20.65
CA ASP A 290 -7.26 39.19 -20.24
C ASP A 290 -6.11 38.44 -20.92
N ALA A 291 -5.91 38.65 -22.23
CA ALA A 291 -4.80 38.05 -23.00
C ALA A 291 -3.42 38.47 -22.44
N LYS A 292 -3.19 39.79 -22.23
CA LYS A 292 -1.94 40.33 -21.67
C LYS A 292 -1.70 39.80 -20.24
N THR A 293 -2.75 39.75 -19.41
CA THR A 293 -2.70 39.21 -18.07
C THR A 293 -2.31 37.71 -18.05
N GLY A 294 -2.86 36.92 -18.97
CA GLY A 294 -2.52 35.50 -19.14
C GLY A 294 -1.04 35.31 -19.52
N HIS A 295 -0.56 36.05 -20.51
CA HIS A 295 0.84 36.05 -20.95
C HIS A 295 1.80 36.48 -19.85
N ALA A 296 1.43 37.54 -19.11
CA ALA A 296 2.25 38.04 -18.00
C ALA A 296 2.38 37.03 -16.84
N LYS A 297 1.30 36.35 -16.48
CA LYS A 297 1.36 35.24 -15.49
C LYS A 297 2.28 34.12 -15.93
N GLU A 298 2.21 33.73 -17.20
CA GLU A 298 3.07 32.68 -17.75
C GLU A 298 4.55 33.12 -17.77
N ALA A 299 4.83 34.35 -18.25
CA ALA A 299 6.17 34.94 -18.23
C ALA A 299 6.76 34.97 -16.81
N TRP A 300 5.97 35.41 -15.82
CA TRP A 300 6.37 35.46 -14.43
C TRP A 300 6.71 34.09 -13.86
N ASN A 301 5.87 33.09 -14.13
CA ASN A 301 6.13 31.70 -13.69
C ASN A 301 7.42 31.12 -14.33
N LYS A 302 7.66 31.39 -15.62
CA LYS A 302 8.92 31.03 -16.29
C LYS A 302 10.14 31.71 -15.65
N MET A 303 10.00 32.97 -15.23
CA MET A 303 11.07 33.71 -14.55
C MET A 303 11.37 33.10 -13.17
N ILE A 304 10.34 32.76 -12.37
CA ILE A 304 10.52 32.07 -11.07
C ILE A 304 11.31 30.78 -11.26
N GLY A 305 10.89 29.94 -12.21
CA GLY A 305 11.56 28.66 -12.47
C GLY A 305 13.04 28.85 -12.86
N LYS A 306 13.32 29.80 -13.77
CA LYS A 306 14.70 30.10 -14.17
C LYS A 306 15.55 30.67 -13.02
N ALA A 307 14.98 31.56 -12.21
CA ALA A 307 15.67 32.16 -11.06
C ALA A 307 16.05 31.09 -10.03
N MET A 308 15.11 30.22 -9.65
CA MET A 308 15.35 29.11 -8.72
C MET A 308 16.45 28.19 -9.23
N ARG A 309 16.34 27.69 -10.46
CA ARG A 309 17.30 26.76 -11.05
C ARG A 309 18.70 27.38 -11.11
N LYS A 310 18.80 28.64 -11.57
CA LYS A 310 20.06 29.39 -11.62
C LYS A 310 20.67 29.59 -10.23
N GLN A 311 19.87 29.95 -9.23
CA GLN A 311 20.33 30.12 -7.85
C GLN A 311 20.92 28.80 -7.33
N VAL A 312 20.17 27.70 -7.40
CA VAL A 312 20.61 26.40 -6.86
C VAL A 312 21.89 25.92 -7.55
N LEU A 313 22.00 26.03 -8.88
CA LEU A 313 23.20 25.57 -9.60
C LEU A 313 24.41 26.47 -9.32
N ALA A 314 24.23 27.81 -9.28
CA ALA A 314 25.33 28.73 -9.11
C ALA A 314 25.85 28.81 -7.66
N THR A 315 24.97 28.75 -6.67
CA THR A 315 25.32 28.97 -5.26
C THR A 315 25.28 27.72 -4.40
N ARG A 316 24.69 26.63 -4.90
CA ARG A 316 24.36 25.41 -4.13
C ARG A 316 23.49 25.72 -2.89
N THR A 317 22.77 26.85 -2.91
CA THR A 317 21.84 27.26 -1.87
C THR A 317 20.41 27.23 -2.44
N ARG A 318 19.51 26.62 -1.70
CA ARG A 318 18.11 26.43 -2.07
C ARG A 318 17.26 27.67 -1.78
N ILE A 319 16.02 27.68 -2.22
CA ILE A 319 15.09 28.82 -2.06
C ILE A 319 14.71 29.11 -0.59
N ASP A 320 14.90 28.16 0.30
CA ASP A 320 14.69 28.31 1.75
C ASP A 320 15.99 28.52 2.53
N GLY A 321 17.11 28.69 1.82
CA GLY A 321 18.44 28.96 2.40
C GLY A 321 19.25 27.71 2.76
N ARG A 322 18.68 26.51 2.66
CA ARG A 322 19.40 25.26 2.94
C ARG A 322 20.46 24.92 1.89
N ALA A 323 21.46 24.15 2.29
CA ALA A 323 22.33 23.43 1.35
C ALA A 323 21.58 22.32 0.60
N THR A 324 22.16 21.78 -0.48
CA THR A 324 21.49 20.80 -1.34
C THR A 324 21.22 19.46 -0.65
N ASP A 325 22.01 19.08 0.34
CA ASP A 325 21.94 17.86 1.14
C ASP A 325 21.29 18.04 2.52
N GLU A 326 20.97 19.27 2.89
CA GLU A 326 20.40 19.61 4.19
C GLU A 326 18.91 19.24 4.28
N ILE A 327 18.55 18.59 5.40
CA ILE A 327 17.19 18.19 5.74
C ILE A 327 16.58 19.21 6.69
N ARG A 328 15.28 19.51 6.52
CA ARG A 328 14.54 20.39 7.44
C ARG A 328 14.52 19.83 8.85
N PHE A 329 14.36 20.73 9.82
CA PHE A 329 14.19 20.38 11.23
C PHE A 329 13.08 19.33 11.41
N ILE A 330 13.34 18.29 12.21
CA ILE A 330 12.43 17.19 12.51
C ILE A 330 12.04 17.24 13.99
N ASP A 331 10.73 17.17 14.26
CA ASP A 331 10.15 16.98 15.59
C ASP A 331 9.24 15.75 15.57
N CYS A 332 9.48 14.82 16.48
CA CYS A 332 8.71 13.58 16.60
C CYS A 332 8.11 13.47 18.00
N ARG A 333 6.81 13.17 18.08
CA ARG A 333 6.11 12.97 19.35
C ARG A 333 5.26 11.72 19.27
N VAL A 334 5.42 10.81 20.24
CA VAL A 334 4.60 9.59 20.36
C VAL A 334 3.59 9.73 21.49
N GLY A 335 2.60 8.84 21.56
CA GLY A 335 1.60 8.84 22.64
C GLY A 335 0.64 10.05 22.60
N GLN A 336 0.34 10.58 21.42
CA GLN A 336 -0.48 11.80 21.27
C GLN A 336 -2.00 11.53 21.32
N SER A 337 -2.43 10.27 21.29
CA SER A 337 -3.84 9.87 21.40
C SER A 337 -4.02 8.95 22.59
N ALA A 338 -4.91 9.30 23.52
CA ALA A 338 -5.17 8.51 24.71
C ALA A 338 -5.88 7.17 24.42
N ASN A 339 -6.62 7.08 23.32
CA ASN A 339 -7.44 5.91 22.99
C ASN A 339 -6.90 5.08 21.82
N ALA A 340 -5.98 5.60 21.02
CA ALA A 340 -5.29 4.80 20.02
C ALA A 340 -4.33 3.83 20.73
N HIS A 341 -4.07 2.66 20.10
CA HIS A 341 -3.10 1.71 20.66
C HIS A 341 -1.66 2.20 20.49
N GLY A 342 -1.41 3.05 19.51
CA GLY A 342 -0.20 3.84 19.34
C GLY A 342 -0.50 5.07 18.51
N SER A 343 0.29 6.12 18.67
CA SER A 343 0.12 7.35 17.90
C SER A 343 1.40 8.14 17.82
N ALA A 344 1.57 8.86 16.69
CA ALA A 344 2.71 9.72 16.47
C ALA A 344 2.31 11.00 15.75
N LEU A 345 2.93 12.10 16.13
CA LEU A 345 2.98 13.33 15.38
C LEU A 345 4.40 13.46 14.82
N PHE A 346 4.53 13.40 13.51
CA PHE A 346 5.80 13.60 12.81
C PHE A 346 5.76 14.92 12.08
N THR A 347 6.74 15.77 12.37
CA THR A 347 6.89 17.09 11.73
C THR A 347 8.26 17.20 11.09
N ARG A 348 8.31 17.63 9.82
CA ARG A 348 9.55 17.94 9.09
C ARG A 348 9.38 19.29 8.42
N GLY A 349 9.94 20.34 9.04
CA GLY A 349 9.67 21.71 8.65
C GLY A 349 8.17 22.01 8.61
N GLU A 350 7.66 22.41 7.45
CA GLU A 350 6.25 22.72 7.17
C GLU A 350 5.49 21.50 6.59
N THR A 351 5.88 20.28 6.95
CA THR A 351 5.16 19.06 6.60
C THR A 351 4.91 18.26 7.87
N GLN A 352 3.65 18.03 8.19
CA GLN A 352 3.23 17.39 9.43
C GLN A 352 2.20 16.30 9.16
N THR A 353 2.34 15.15 9.83
CA THR A 353 1.37 14.06 9.80
C THR A 353 1.06 13.59 11.21
N PHE A 354 -0.22 13.37 11.48
CA PHE A 354 -0.69 12.67 12.67
C PHE A 354 -1.07 11.24 12.30
N VAL A 355 -0.42 10.26 12.93
CA VAL A 355 -0.67 8.85 12.62
C VAL A 355 -1.14 8.13 13.88
N THR A 356 -2.23 7.39 13.73
CA THR A 356 -2.75 6.49 14.76
C THR A 356 -2.59 5.03 14.33
N ALA A 357 -2.24 4.16 15.28
CA ALA A 357 -2.16 2.73 15.10
C ALA A 357 -3.23 2.02 15.94
N ALA A 358 -3.88 1.03 15.33
CA ALA A 358 -4.82 0.14 15.99
C ALA A 358 -4.42 -1.31 15.76
N LEU A 359 -4.50 -2.11 16.83
CA LEU A 359 -4.30 -3.55 16.82
C LEU A 359 -5.68 -4.23 16.85
N GLY A 360 -5.90 -5.14 15.94
CA GLY A 360 -7.15 -5.89 15.80
C GLY A 360 -6.93 -7.40 15.79
N MET A 361 -8.00 -8.15 15.69
CA MET A 361 -8.00 -9.59 15.50
C MET A 361 -8.13 -9.96 14.02
N GLU A 362 -7.93 -11.23 13.68
CA GLU A 362 -8.05 -11.76 12.33
C GLU A 362 -9.37 -11.37 11.63
N MET A 363 -10.49 -11.37 12.36
CA MET A 363 -11.79 -10.95 11.83
C MET A 363 -11.86 -9.46 11.44
N ASP A 364 -10.91 -8.64 11.91
CA ASP A 364 -10.78 -7.22 11.54
C ASP A 364 -9.93 -7.05 10.27
N SER A 365 -9.41 -8.16 9.68
CA SER A 365 -8.67 -8.13 8.43
C SER A 365 -9.51 -7.56 7.29
N GLN A 366 -8.88 -6.77 6.45
CA GLN A 366 -9.55 -6.25 5.26
C GLN A 366 -9.77 -7.39 4.25
N ARG A 367 -11.02 -7.70 3.96
CA ARG A 367 -11.34 -8.62 2.87
C ARG A 367 -11.07 -7.94 1.52
N ILE A 368 -10.27 -8.58 0.69
CA ILE A 368 -10.00 -8.17 -0.69
C ILE A 368 -10.95 -8.95 -1.60
N ASP A 369 -11.84 -8.25 -2.29
CA ASP A 369 -12.88 -8.83 -3.16
C ASP A 369 -12.82 -8.21 -4.56
N TYR A 370 -11.67 -8.37 -5.23
CA TYR A 370 -11.53 -8.01 -6.63
C TYR A 370 -10.59 -9.00 -7.35
N ALA A 371 -10.75 -9.09 -8.66
CA ALA A 371 -9.96 -9.99 -9.50
C ALA A 371 -8.46 -9.64 -9.45
N GLY A 372 -7.59 -10.62 -9.71
CA GLY A 372 -6.14 -10.42 -9.78
C GLY A 372 -5.44 -10.14 -8.46
N THR A 373 -6.12 -10.28 -7.33
CA THR A 373 -5.46 -10.20 -6.03
C THR A 373 -4.92 -11.55 -5.57
N GLN A 374 -3.77 -11.53 -4.90
CA GLN A 374 -3.18 -12.71 -4.27
C GLN A 374 -3.74 -12.93 -2.87
N GLU A 375 -4.09 -11.86 -2.20
CA GLU A 375 -4.47 -11.82 -0.81
C GLU A 375 -5.99 -11.68 -0.70
N GLN A 376 -6.65 -12.66 -0.12
CA GLN A 376 -8.09 -12.58 0.18
C GLN A 376 -8.34 -11.76 1.45
N PHE A 377 -7.41 -11.77 2.40
CA PHE A 377 -7.48 -11.04 3.65
C PHE A 377 -6.15 -10.32 3.91
N ARG A 378 -6.23 -9.00 4.08
CA ARG A 378 -5.08 -8.15 4.36
C ARG A 378 -5.05 -7.80 5.85
N ARG A 379 -3.99 -8.22 6.55
CA ARG A 379 -3.79 -7.94 7.99
C ARG A 379 -3.07 -6.63 8.27
N TRP A 380 -2.31 -6.09 7.31
CA TRP A 380 -1.67 -4.79 7.40
C TRP A 380 -2.37 -3.78 6.52
N MET A 381 -2.82 -2.68 7.11
CA MET A 381 -3.55 -1.61 6.43
C MET A 381 -2.95 -0.25 6.77
N LEU A 382 -2.76 0.60 5.76
CA LEU A 382 -2.38 1.99 5.96
C LEU A 382 -3.28 2.88 5.11
N THR A 383 -4.00 3.79 5.78
CA THR A 383 -4.85 4.80 5.14
C THR A 383 -4.13 6.14 5.17
N TYR A 384 -4.07 6.81 4.01
CA TYR A 384 -3.48 8.14 3.85
C TYR A 384 -4.58 9.13 3.50
N ASN A 385 -4.72 10.17 4.30
CA ASN A 385 -5.70 11.24 4.12
C ASN A 385 -5.00 12.59 3.89
N PHE A 386 -5.46 13.31 2.88
CA PHE A 386 -4.93 14.63 2.50
C PHE A 386 -6.05 15.67 2.47
N PRO A 387 -6.49 16.15 3.64
CA PRO A 387 -7.56 17.12 3.73
C PRO A 387 -7.15 18.49 3.18
N PRO A 388 -8.08 19.30 2.64
CA PRO A 388 -7.76 20.58 2.00
C PRO A 388 -7.02 21.58 2.89
N PHE A 389 -7.28 21.55 4.18
CA PHE A 389 -6.65 22.49 5.13
C PHE A 389 -5.14 22.32 5.24
N CYS A 390 -4.59 21.13 4.92
CA CYS A 390 -3.14 20.89 4.99
C CYS A 390 -2.33 21.74 3.99
N THR A 391 -2.99 22.31 2.98
CA THR A 391 -2.44 23.28 2.02
C THR A 391 -3.09 24.67 2.14
N GLY A 392 -3.89 24.91 3.18
CA GLY A 392 -4.61 26.16 3.38
C GLY A 392 -5.78 26.38 2.42
N GLU A 393 -6.34 25.31 1.86
CA GLU A 393 -7.45 25.37 0.92
C GLU A 393 -8.80 25.10 1.60
N ALA A 394 -9.84 25.82 1.16
CA ALA A 394 -11.23 25.55 1.50
C ALA A 394 -11.92 24.91 0.29
N ARG A 395 -12.26 23.64 0.39
CA ARG A 395 -12.99 22.91 -0.68
C ARG A 395 -13.83 21.76 -0.10
N MET A 396 -14.80 21.31 -0.87
CA MET A 396 -15.64 20.18 -0.48
C MET A 396 -14.81 18.91 -0.27
N LEU A 397 -15.03 18.22 0.85
CA LEU A 397 -14.48 16.90 1.11
C LEU A 397 -15.17 15.88 0.20
N ARG A 398 -14.36 15.10 -0.51
CA ARG A 398 -14.80 13.99 -1.36
C ARG A 398 -14.01 12.75 -0.93
N GLY A 399 -14.38 11.58 -1.45
CA GLY A 399 -13.60 10.36 -1.22
C GLY A 399 -12.15 10.47 -1.70
N PRO A 400 -11.28 9.52 -1.35
CA PRO A 400 -9.87 9.55 -1.67
C PRO A 400 -9.65 9.65 -3.18
N LYS A 401 -8.75 10.53 -3.59
CA LYS A 401 -8.34 10.71 -4.98
C LYS A 401 -7.26 9.69 -5.34
N ARG A 402 -7.03 9.46 -6.63
CA ARG A 402 -5.98 8.58 -7.15
C ARG A 402 -4.60 8.87 -6.53
N ARG A 403 -4.27 10.15 -6.29
CA ARG A 403 -3.01 10.56 -5.66
C ARG A 403 -2.93 10.07 -4.21
N GLU A 404 -4.01 10.19 -3.44
CA GLU A 404 -4.07 9.74 -2.05
C GLU A 404 -3.92 8.22 -1.95
N ILE A 405 -4.58 7.47 -2.83
CA ILE A 405 -4.43 6.00 -2.94
C ILE A 405 -2.96 5.64 -3.22
N GLY A 406 -2.34 6.28 -4.22
CA GLY A 406 -0.94 6.02 -4.57
C GLY A 406 0.05 6.33 -3.44
N HIS A 407 -0.15 7.44 -2.70
CA HIS A 407 0.67 7.79 -1.54
C HIS A 407 0.48 6.81 -0.38
N GLY A 408 -0.76 6.39 -0.14
CA GLY A 408 -1.08 5.39 0.89
C GLY A 408 -0.41 4.04 0.60
N VAL A 409 -0.48 3.57 -0.64
CA VAL A 409 0.14 2.29 -1.03
C VAL A 409 1.67 2.35 -0.97
N LEU A 410 2.29 3.48 -1.35
CA LEU A 410 3.74 3.65 -1.18
C LEU A 410 4.12 3.56 0.31
N ALA A 411 3.41 4.25 1.20
CA ALA A 411 3.67 4.19 2.64
C ALA A 411 3.39 2.78 3.22
N HIS A 412 2.31 2.14 2.79
CA HIS A 412 1.96 0.77 3.16
C HIS A 412 3.08 -0.22 2.77
N ARG A 413 3.52 -0.19 1.52
CA ARG A 413 4.58 -1.05 0.96
C ARG A 413 5.91 -0.86 1.69
N SER A 414 6.23 0.37 2.09
CA SER A 414 7.48 0.71 2.75
C SER A 414 7.72 -0.03 4.07
N ILE A 415 6.66 -0.40 4.78
CA ILE A 415 6.72 -0.99 6.13
C ILE A 415 6.62 -2.53 6.08
N ILE A 416 6.09 -3.11 5.01
CA ILE A 416 5.89 -4.57 4.90
C ILE A 416 7.15 -5.38 5.27
N PRO A 417 8.37 -5.05 4.79
CA PRO A 417 9.56 -5.87 5.05
C PRO A 417 9.97 -5.96 6.52
N VAL A 418 9.52 -5.01 7.33
CA VAL A 418 9.90 -4.95 8.76
C VAL A 418 8.78 -5.39 9.71
N LEU A 419 7.62 -5.75 9.19
CA LEU A 419 6.52 -6.24 10.01
C LEU A 419 6.84 -7.63 10.61
N PRO A 420 6.39 -7.92 11.84
CA PRO A 420 6.50 -9.25 12.41
C PRO A 420 5.63 -10.25 11.65
N SER A 421 6.01 -11.53 11.71
CA SER A 421 5.19 -12.61 11.16
C SER A 421 3.85 -12.72 11.91
N GLN A 422 2.87 -13.40 11.31
CA GLN A 422 1.58 -13.65 11.98
C GLN A 422 1.73 -14.64 13.15
N GLU A 423 2.71 -15.52 13.09
CA GLU A 423 3.01 -16.48 14.17
C GLU A 423 3.55 -15.78 15.41
N ASP A 424 4.47 -14.81 15.20
CA ASP A 424 5.10 -14.06 16.30
C ASP A 424 4.19 -12.99 16.86
N PHE A 425 3.40 -12.32 16.01
CA PHE A 425 2.53 -11.23 16.40
C PHE A 425 1.16 -11.34 15.70
N PRO A 426 0.18 -12.09 16.26
CA PRO A 426 -1.06 -12.48 15.59
C PRO A 426 -2.13 -11.37 15.55
N TYR A 427 -1.71 -10.12 15.36
CA TYR A 427 -2.60 -8.97 15.28
C TYR A 427 -2.79 -8.52 13.85
N VAL A 428 -3.98 -8.00 13.58
CA VAL A 428 -4.25 -7.15 12.43
C VAL A 428 -3.81 -5.74 12.78
N LEU A 429 -3.05 -5.12 11.89
CA LEU A 429 -2.45 -3.81 12.08
C LEU A 429 -3.11 -2.79 11.16
N ARG A 430 -3.58 -1.68 11.71
CA ARG A 430 -4.13 -0.57 10.93
C ARG A 430 -3.52 0.74 11.36
N CYS A 431 -2.85 1.43 10.43
CA CYS A 431 -2.46 2.82 10.60
C CYS A 431 -3.36 3.75 9.80
N CYS A 432 -3.70 4.90 10.40
CA CYS A 432 -4.38 6.00 9.73
C CYS A 432 -3.49 7.23 9.82
N SER A 433 -3.04 7.72 8.66
CA SER A 433 -2.19 8.90 8.55
C SER A 433 -2.99 10.08 8.02
N ASP A 434 -3.18 11.09 8.85
CA ASP A 434 -3.81 12.36 8.52
C ASP A 434 -2.73 13.42 8.32
N VAL A 435 -2.65 13.97 7.10
CA VAL A 435 -1.72 15.05 6.78
C VAL A 435 -2.27 16.35 7.33
N LEU A 436 -1.55 16.99 8.24
CA LEU A 436 -1.96 18.25 8.87
C LEU A 436 -1.38 19.48 8.17
N GLU A 437 -0.14 19.38 7.67
CA GLU A 437 0.55 20.40 6.88
C GLU A 437 1.33 19.75 5.74
N SER A 438 1.46 20.41 4.60
CA SER A 438 2.17 19.87 3.44
C SER A 438 2.99 20.92 2.70
N ASN A 439 4.32 20.76 2.74
CA ASN A 439 5.28 21.43 1.89
C ASN A 439 6.39 20.48 1.44
N GLY A 440 6.05 19.56 0.55
CA GLY A 440 6.94 18.51 0.04
C GLY A 440 6.82 17.21 0.80
N SER A 441 6.60 16.15 0.04
CA SER A 441 6.54 14.72 0.39
C SER A 441 5.87 14.35 1.73
N SER A 442 4.58 14.60 1.83
CA SER A 442 3.75 14.14 2.96
C SER A 442 3.64 12.60 3.05
N SER A 443 3.82 11.87 1.92
CA SER A 443 3.87 10.40 1.94
C SER A 443 5.08 9.87 2.72
N MET A 444 6.24 10.52 2.60
CA MET A 444 7.44 10.13 3.36
C MET A 444 7.30 10.48 4.85
N ALA A 445 6.65 11.59 5.18
CA ALA A 445 6.26 11.90 6.56
C ALA A 445 5.31 10.82 7.13
N SER A 446 4.37 10.31 6.32
CA SER A 446 3.46 9.24 6.72
C SER A 446 4.18 7.92 7.00
N VAL A 447 5.24 7.59 6.25
CA VAL A 447 6.10 6.42 6.53
C VAL A 447 6.76 6.55 7.90
N CYS A 448 7.39 7.71 8.17
CA CYS A 448 8.03 7.97 9.47
C CYS A 448 7.02 7.94 10.62
N GLY A 449 5.88 8.62 10.45
CA GLY A 449 4.81 8.64 11.44
C GLY A 449 4.19 7.26 11.71
N ALA A 450 4.00 6.43 10.67
CA ALA A 450 3.47 5.09 10.82
C ALA A 450 4.46 4.15 11.54
N THR A 451 5.75 4.26 11.23
CA THR A 451 6.81 3.55 11.96
C THR A 451 6.76 3.91 13.46
N LEU A 452 6.76 5.19 13.79
CA LEU A 452 6.69 5.66 15.18
C LEU A 452 5.42 5.22 15.90
N ALA A 453 4.25 5.29 15.22
CA ALA A 453 2.97 4.87 15.79
C ALA A 453 2.89 3.36 16.05
N LEU A 454 3.48 2.53 15.18
CA LEU A 454 3.57 1.08 15.39
C LEU A 454 4.52 0.75 16.55
N MET A 455 5.67 1.42 16.64
CA MET A 455 6.59 1.26 17.76
C MET A 455 5.95 1.69 19.09
N ASP A 456 5.19 2.80 19.09
CA ASP A 456 4.43 3.27 20.26
C ASP A 456 3.30 2.29 20.65
N ALA A 457 2.74 1.57 19.69
CA ALA A 457 1.75 0.52 19.93
C ALA A 457 2.34 -0.80 20.49
N GLY A 458 3.67 -0.92 20.57
CA GLY A 458 4.35 -2.15 21.00
C GLY A 458 4.43 -3.21 19.89
N VAL A 459 4.31 -2.83 18.62
CA VAL A 459 4.50 -3.77 17.50
C VAL A 459 5.99 -4.05 17.34
N PRO A 460 6.46 -5.31 17.43
CA PRO A 460 7.87 -5.65 17.35
C PRO A 460 8.39 -5.60 15.91
N LEU A 461 8.55 -4.38 15.38
CA LEU A 461 9.15 -4.17 14.06
C LEU A 461 10.61 -4.67 14.06
N LYS A 462 11.04 -5.32 12.97
CA LYS A 462 12.43 -5.78 12.80
C LYS A 462 13.43 -4.62 12.85
N ALA A 463 13.04 -3.47 12.28
CA ALA A 463 13.80 -2.23 12.29
C ALA A 463 12.86 -1.04 11.99
N PRO A 464 13.18 0.18 12.45
CA PRO A 464 12.46 1.37 12.06
C PRO A 464 12.70 1.72 10.58
N VAL A 465 11.67 2.25 9.91
CA VAL A 465 11.72 2.71 8.52
C VAL A 465 11.54 4.21 8.47
N ALA A 466 12.41 4.90 7.73
CA ALA A 466 12.22 6.30 7.38
C ALA A 466 12.06 6.47 5.87
N GLY A 467 11.50 7.60 5.46
CA GLY A 467 11.33 7.97 4.07
C GLY A 467 11.84 9.38 3.78
N ILE A 468 12.48 9.54 2.62
CA ILE A 468 12.99 10.81 2.12
C ILE A 468 12.56 11.04 0.68
N ALA A 469 12.28 12.30 0.32
CA ALA A 469 12.04 12.72 -1.06
C ALA A 469 13.22 13.52 -1.56
N MET A 470 13.70 13.13 -2.73
CA MET A 470 14.85 13.71 -3.40
C MET A 470 14.40 14.41 -4.69
N GLY A 471 15.14 15.40 -5.12
CA GLY A 471 14.94 16.08 -6.38
C GLY A 471 16.22 16.27 -7.18
N LEU A 472 16.06 16.68 -8.41
CA LEU A 472 17.18 16.99 -9.32
C LEU A 472 16.91 18.31 -10.03
N ILE A 473 17.93 19.13 -10.13
CA ILE A 473 17.98 20.28 -11.07
C ILE A 473 19.18 20.06 -11.97
N LYS A 474 18.97 20.03 -13.29
CA LYS A 474 20.00 19.78 -14.31
C LYS A 474 19.88 20.77 -15.47
N GLU A 475 20.99 21.45 -15.78
CA GLU A 475 21.11 22.32 -16.93
C GLU A 475 22.40 21.96 -17.71
N GLY A 476 22.23 21.34 -18.87
CA GLY A 476 23.36 20.80 -19.62
C GLY A 476 24.09 19.71 -18.82
N ASP A 477 25.37 19.91 -18.55
CA ASP A 477 26.20 18.99 -17.74
C ASP A 477 26.21 19.33 -16.25
N ASP A 478 25.76 20.52 -15.86
CA ASP A 478 25.68 20.91 -14.43
C ASP A 478 24.40 20.41 -13.79
N PHE A 479 24.53 19.85 -12.59
CA PHE A 479 23.39 19.33 -11.86
C PHE A 479 23.55 19.47 -10.35
N ALA A 480 22.41 19.51 -9.67
CA ALA A 480 22.31 19.47 -8.20
C ALA A 480 21.24 18.45 -7.77
N VAL A 481 21.63 17.52 -6.91
CA VAL A 481 20.69 16.63 -6.21
C VAL A 481 20.24 17.32 -4.93
N LEU A 482 18.94 17.31 -4.65
CA LEU A 482 18.34 17.97 -3.49
C LEU A 482 17.74 16.93 -2.55
N SER A 483 18.13 16.96 -1.28
CA SER A 483 17.53 16.16 -0.21
C SER A 483 16.32 16.86 0.38
N ASP A 484 15.27 16.11 0.73
CA ASP A 484 14.07 16.63 1.39
C ASP A 484 13.49 17.84 0.66
N ILE A 485 13.01 17.59 -0.56
CA ILE A 485 12.50 18.64 -1.46
C ILE A 485 11.23 19.29 -0.95
N LEU A 486 11.13 20.59 -1.22
CA LEU A 486 9.92 21.39 -1.05
C LEU A 486 8.93 21.16 -2.20
N GLY A 487 7.66 21.55 -2.00
CA GLY A 487 6.65 21.47 -3.05
C GLY A 487 6.99 22.28 -4.31
N ASP A 488 7.64 23.44 -4.16
CA ASP A 488 8.10 24.26 -5.28
C ASP A 488 9.24 23.58 -6.05
N GLU A 489 10.15 22.90 -5.35
CA GLU A 489 11.26 22.14 -5.94
C GLU A 489 10.80 20.85 -6.63
N ASP A 490 9.76 20.17 -6.11
CA ASP A 490 9.07 19.08 -6.80
C ASP A 490 8.47 19.55 -8.13
N HIS A 491 7.79 20.71 -8.12
CA HIS A 491 7.14 21.23 -9.32
C HIS A 491 8.13 21.71 -10.39
N LEU A 492 9.18 22.41 -10.00
CA LEU A 492 10.16 23.07 -10.88
C LEU A 492 11.40 22.21 -11.19
N GLY A 493 11.60 21.12 -10.47
CA GLY A 493 12.71 20.16 -10.67
C GLY A 493 12.49 19.20 -11.81
N ASP A 494 13.55 18.49 -12.18
CA ASP A 494 13.65 17.58 -13.31
C ASP A 494 13.36 16.11 -12.95
N MET A 495 13.47 15.77 -11.68
CA MET A 495 13.20 14.45 -11.11
C MET A 495 12.62 14.60 -9.71
N ASP A 496 11.68 13.74 -9.37
CA ASP A 496 11.14 13.51 -8.03
C ASP A 496 11.29 12.02 -7.74
N PHE A 497 12.04 11.67 -6.70
CA PHE A 497 12.06 10.29 -6.26
C PHE A 497 12.00 10.16 -4.74
N LYS A 498 11.35 9.11 -4.31
CA LYS A 498 11.09 8.79 -2.91
C LYS A 498 11.75 7.47 -2.58
N VAL A 499 12.56 7.48 -1.53
CA VAL A 499 13.24 6.28 -1.01
C VAL A 499 12.82 6.07 0.41
N THR A 500 12.42 4.85 0.72
CA THR A 500 12.18 4.42 2.10
C THR A 500 13.08 3.27 2.46
N GLY A 501 13.39 3.13 3.73
CA GLY A 501 14.19 2.00 4.19
C GLY A 501 14.63 2.11 5.64
N THR A 502 15.32 1.07 6.07
CA THR A 502 15.99 0.96 7.37
C THR A 502 17.42 1.48 7.28
N LYS A 503 18.21 1.29 8.33
CA LYS A 503 19.67 1.53 8.27
C LYS A 503 20.39 0.56 7.32
N ASN A 504 19.81 -0.62 7.08
CA ASN A 504 20.43 -1.70 6.30
C ASN A 504 20.22 -1.55 4.79
N GLY A 505 19.01 -1.10 4.36
CA GLY A 505 18.69 -1.03 2.94
C GLY A 505 17.32 -0.42 2.64
N ILE A 506 17.00 -0.42 1.35
CA ILE A 506 15.77 0.17 0.78
C ILE A 506 14.61 -0.80 0.93
N THR A 507 13.46 -0.29 1.37
CA THR A 507 12.19 -1.07 1.49
C THR A 507 11.16 -0.71 0.43
N ALA A 508 11.16 0.54 -0.07
CA ALA A 508 10.36 0.92 -1.23
C ALA A 508 11.00 2.09 -1.97
N PHE A 509 10.66 2.17 -3.26
CA PHE A 509 11.21 3.16 -4.18
C PHE A 509 10.11 3.64 -5.14
N GLN A 510 10.07 4.95 -5.38
CA GLN A 510 9.22 5.56 -6.40
C GLN A 510 9.97 6.72 -7.05
N MET A 511 10.06 6.73 -8.38
CA MET A 511 10.74 7.77 -9.14
C MET A 511 9.89 8.22 -10.33
N ASP A 512 9.92 9.52 -10.59
CA ASP A 512 9.40 10.17 -11.79
C ASP A 512 10.45 11.13 -12.35
N THR A 513 10.73 11.04 -13.64
CA THR A 513 11.63 11.98 -14.32
C THR A 513 10.87 12.80 -15.34
N LYS A 514 11.28 14.06 -15.47
CA LYS A 514 10.69 15.04 -16.41
C LYS A 514 11.66 15.41 -17.54
N ILE A 515 12.85 14.78 -17.55
CA ILE A 515 13.92 14.98 -18.53
C ILE A 515 14.25 13.69 -19.28
N ASP A 516 14.90 13.84 -20.42
CA ASP A 516 15.14 12.77 -21.38
C ASP A 516 16.15 11.71 -20.93
N SER A 517 17.04 12.05 -20.00
CA SER A 517 18.01 11.08 -19.46
C SER A 517 18.56 11.49 -18.10
N ILE A 518 18.73 10.47 -17.24
CA ILE A 518 19.50 10.56 -16.00
C ILE A 518 20.63 9.54 -16.10
N SER A 519 21.88 10.00 -15.99
CA SER A 519 23.04 9.11 -16.04
C SER A 519 23.10 8.23 -14.76
N ARG A 520 23.74 7.06 -14.87
CA ARG A 520 24.01 6.20 -13.70
C ARG A 520 24.77 6.95 -12.59
N GLU A 521 25.67 7.87 -12.98
CA GLU A 521 26.42 8.70 -12.01
C GLU A 521 25.50 9.62 -11.20
N ILE A 522 24.56 10.30 -11.86
CA ILE A 522 23.56 11.14 -11.17
C ILE A 522 22.70 10.30 -10.25
N MET A 523 22.26 9.12 -10.70
CA MET A 523 21.45 8.21 -9.91
C MET A 523 22.24 7.67 -8.69
N ALA A 524 23.49 7.27 -8.86
CA ALA A 524 24.36 6.81 -7.77
C ALA A 524 24.52 7.90 -6.70
N LYS A 525 24.80 9.14 -7.14
CA LYS A 525 24.89 10.28 -6.23
C LYS A 525 23.57 10.54 -5.50
N ALA A 526 22.46 10.48 -6.21
CA ALA A 526 21.13 10.71 -5.66
C ALA A 526 20.74 9.65 -4.62
N LEU A 527 20.99 8.37 -4.90
CA LEU A 527 20.74 7.27 -3.97
C LEU A 527 21.67 7.32 -2.75
N GLY A 528 22.96 7.65 -2.96
CA GLY A 528 23.93 7.86 -1.86
C GLY A 528 23.47 8.97 -0.91
N GLN A 529 23.10 10.14 -1.46
CA GLN A 529 22.60 11.26 -0.67
C GLN A 529 21.24 10.93 0.00
N ALA A 530 20.37 10.16 -0.65
CA ALA A 530 19.14 9.66 -0.05
C ALA A 530 19.40 8.72 1.14
N ARG A 531 20.43 7.88 1.06
CA ARG A 531 20.85 7.00 2.16
C ARG A 531 21.30 7.80 3.38
N GLU A 532 22.15 8.80 3.18
CA GLU A 532 22.60 9.68 4.26
C GLU A 532 21.42 10.39 4.92
N GLY A 533 20.54 10.96 4.11
CA GLY A 533 19.33 11.62 4.58
C GLY A 533 18.38 10.68 5.33
N ARG A 534 18.18 9.45 4.84
CA ARG A 534 17.38 8.44 5.51
C ARG A 534 17.94 8.06 6.88
N ILE A 535 19.24 7.89 6.99
CA ILE A 535 19.91 7.59 8.26
C ILE A 535 19.75 8.76 9.25
N HIS A 536 19.92 10.00 8.79
CA HIS A 536 19.68 11.18 9.60
C HIS A 536 18.25 11.24 10.15
N ILE A 537 17.23 10.98 9.30
CA ILE A 537 15.82 10.95 9.72
C ILE A 537 15.59 9.86 10.77
N LEU A 538 16.16 8.66 10.58
CA LEU A 538 16.07 7.57 11.55
C LEU A 538 16.68 7.95 12.91
N ASP A 539 17.81 8.66 12.91
CA ASP A 539 18.46 9.11 14.14
C ASP A 539 17.63 10.20 14.85
N GLU A 540 16.97 11.09 14.13
CA GLU A 540 16.01 12.05 14.70
C GLU A 540 14.76 11.35 15.28
N MET A 541 14.20 10.36 14.58
CA MET A 541 13.07 9.56 15.07
C MET A 541 13.43 8.81 16.36
N ALA A 542 14.66 8.27 16.44
CA ALA A 542 15.15 7.52 17.60
C ALA A 542 15.22 8.37 18.88
N LYS A 543 15.31 9.70 18.80
CA LYS A 543 15.26 10.59 19.97
C LYS A 543 13.89 10.57 20.66
N SER A 544 12.82 10.25 19.94
CA SER A 544 11.47 10.14 20.49
C SER A 544 11.16 8.72 20.97
N ILE A 545 11.46 7.73 20.14
CA ILE A 545 11.35 6.30 20.45
C ILE A 545 12.40 5.54 19.62
N SER A 546 13.31 4.85 20.29
CA SER A 546 14.43 4.13 19.65
C SER A 546 14.10 2.65 19.36
N GLU A 547 13.24 2.07 20.19
CA GLU A 547 12.81 0.67 20.09
C GLU A 547 11.30 0.58 20.32
N PRO A 548 10.61 -0.44 19.79
CA PRO A 548 9.21 -0.68 20.12
C PRO A 548 9.02 -0.78 21.63
N ARG A 549 7.87 -0.35 22.15
CA ARG A 549 7.55 -0.55 23.57
C ARG A 549 7.54 -2.05 23.89
N ASP A 550 7.96 -2.39 25.12
CA ASP A 550 8.08 -3.77 25.61
C ASP A 550 6.74 -4.52 25.62
N ASP A 551 5.64 -3.81 25.73
CA ASP A 551 4.29 -4.37 25.75
C ASP A 551 3.33 -3.53 24.90
N ILE A 552 2.27 -4.16 24.43
CA ILE A 552 1.20 -3.45 23.71
C ILE A 552 0.44 -2.52 24.66
N ALA A 553 -0.23 -1.51 24.10
CA ALA A 553 -1.01 -0.57 24.89
C ALA A 553 -2.02 -1.26 25.80
N ALA A 554 -2.25 -0.70 26.99
CA ALA A 554 -3.12 -1.30 27.99
C ALA A 554 -4.58 -1.47 27.51
N ASN A 555 -5.04 -0.61 26.60
CA ASN A 555 -6.36 -0.65 25.98
C ASN A 555 -6.41 -1.49 24.69
N ALA A 556 -5.28 -2.03 24.22
CA ALA A 556 -5.26 -2.95 23.09
C ALA A 556 -5.79 -4.34 23.49
N PRO A 557 -6.50 -5.04 22.60
CA PRO A 557 -6.97 -6.39 22.87
C PRO A 557 -5.77 -7.34 23.04
N ARG A 558 -5.67 -8.01 24.18
CA ARG A 558 -4.65 -9.03 24.42
C ARG A 558 -5.14 -10.37 23.91
N ILE A 559 -4.32 -11.02 23.07
CA ILE A 559 -4.62 -12.33 22.50
C ILE A 559 -3.96 -13.40 23.36
N THR A 560 -4.77 -14.29 23.94
CA THR A 560 -4.28 -15.48 24.66
C THR A 560 -4.53 -16.72 23.80
N LYS A 561 -3.49 -17.49 23.57
CA LYS A 561 -3.56 -18.75 22.80
C LYS A 561 -3.84 -19.93 23.74
N LEU A 562 -4.81 -20.76 23.38
CA LEU A 562 -5.09 -22.04 24.01
C LEU A 562 -5.06 -23.13 22.92
N LYS A 563 -4.32 -24.20 23.14
CA LYS A 563 -4.30 -25.35 22.21
C LYS A 563 -5.26 -26.42 22.69
N VAL A 564 -6.19 -26.82 21.83
CA VAL A 564 -7.16 -27.88 22.11
C VAL A 564 -7.01 -28.98 21.04
N LYS A 565 -7.58 -30.15 21.32
CA LYS A 565 -7.64 -31.23 20.31
C LYS A 565 -8.64 -30.86 19.21
N GLN A 566 -8.38 -31.28 17.98
CA GLN A 566 -9.23 -30.97 16.82
C GLN A 566 -10.66 -31.49 16.95
N ASP A 567 -10.85 -32.64 17.61
CA ASP A 567 -12.19 -33.21 17.88
C ASP A 567 -13.04 -32.33 18.79
N LYS A 568 -12.40 -31.51 19.66
CA LYS A 568 -13.06 -30.57 20.58
C LYS A 568 -13.52 -29.25 19.93
N ILE A 569 -13.05 -28.96 18.72
CA ILE A 569 -13.44 -27.74 17.96
C ILE A 569 -14.98 -27.66 17.83
N ARG A 570 -15.63 -28.79 17.55
CA ARG A 570 -17.09 -28.85 17.40
C ARG A 570 -17.82 -28.51 18.70
N ASP A 571 -17.29 -28.93 19.84
CA ASP A 571 -17.88 -28.66 21.16
C ASP A 571 -17.79 -27.18 21.50
N ILE A 572 -16.63 -26.53 21.18
CA ILE A 572 -16.40 -25.09 21.36
C ILE A 572 -17.35 -24.28 20.47
N ILE A 573 -17.45 -24.61 19.18
CA ILE A 573 -18.31 -23.91 18.22
C ILE A 573 -19.78 -24.12 18.57
N GLY A 574 -20.15 -25.36 18.89
CA GLY A 574 -21.52 -25.77 19.18
C GLY A 574 -22.46 -25.73 17.95
N PRO A 575 -23.71 -26.21 18.08
CA PRO A 575 -24.69 -26.24 16.99
C PRO A 575 -24.95 -24.85 16.41
N GLY A 576 -24.57 -24.63 15.15
CA GLY A 576 -24.74 -23.33 14.47
C GLY A 576 -23.99 -22.18 15.12
N GLY A 577 -22.90 -22.45 15.86
CA GLY A 577 -22.07 -21.44 16.52
C GLY A 577 -22.67 -20.88 17.82
N ARG A 578 -23.64 -21.54 18.43
CA ARG A 578 -24.33 -21.03 19.65
C ARG A 578 -23.42 -21.00 20.87
N THR A 579 -22.60 -22.03 21.08
CA THR A 579 -21.76 -22.16 22.26
C THR A 579 -20.70 -21.05 22.27
N ILE A 580 -19.96 -20.89 21.17
CA ILE A 580 -18.93 -19.85 21.06
C ILE A 580 -19.52 -18.43 21.17
N ARG A 581 -20.68 -18.17 20.54
CA ARG A 581 -21.36 -16.88 20.67
C ARG A 581 -21.81 -16.60 22.09
N GLY A 582 -22.38 -17.61 22.77
CA GLY A 582 -22.79 -17.49 24.18
C GLY A 582 -21.62 -17.14 25.10
N MET A 583 -20.45 -17.81 24.93
CA MET A 583 -19.24 -17.48 25.68
C MET A 583 -18.73 -16.06 25.38
N GLN A 584 -18.74 -15.66 24.12
CA GLN A 584 -18.32 -14.30 23.73
C GLN A 584 -19.23 -13.22 24.34
N GLU A 585 -20.55 -13.43 24.31
CA GLU A 585 -21.53 -12.51 24.91
C GLU A 585 -21.43 -12.47 26.43
N GLU A 586 -21.31 -13.64 27.11
CA GLU A 586 -21.27 -13.74 28.56
C GLU A 586 -19.97 -13.15 29.14
N CYS A 587 -18.83 -13.35 28.45
CA CYS A 587 -17.54 -12.89 28.95
C CYS A 587 -17.14 -11.52 28.39
N GLY A 588 -17.79 -11.03 27.33
CA GLY A 588 -17.36 -9.80 26.67
C GLY A 588 -16.01 -9.92 25.95
N VAL A 589 -15.69 -11.12 25.44
CA VAL A 589 -14.44 -11.44 24.74
C VAL A 589 -14.69 -11.79 23.27
N ARG A 590 -13.66 -11.78 22.47
CA ARG A 590 -13.68 -12.37 21.12
C ARG A 590 -12.92 -13.69 21.12
N ILE A 591 -13.49 -14.72 20.48
CA ILE A 591 -12.91 -16.06 20.40
C ILE A 591 -12.84 -16.47 18.93
N THR A 592 -11.67 -16.85 18.46
CA THR A 592 -11.43 -17.44 17.13
C THR A 592 -10.90 -18.85 17.32
N VAL A 593 -11.36 -19.81 16.50
CA VAL A 593 -10.91 -21.20 16.54
C VAL A 593 -10.37 -21.57 15.16
N GLU A 594 -9.12 -21.99 15.13
CA GLU A 594 -8.42 -22.45 13.93
C GLU A 594 -8.61 -23.95 13.73
N ASP A 595 -8.50 -24.42 12.48
CA ASP A 595 -8.70 -25.83 12.10
C ASP A 595 -7.68 -26.79 12.75
N ASP A 596 -6.52 -26.28 13.13
CA ASP A 596 -5.46 -27.02 13.81
C ASP A 596 -5.69 -27.22 15.32
N GLY A 597 -6.78 -26.62 15.86
CA GLY A 597 -7.13 -26.64 17.28
C GLY A 597 -6.53 -25.50 18.08
N THR A 598 -5.98 -24.45 17.45
CA THR A 598 -5.59 -23.23 18.15
C THR A 598 -6.84 -22.40 18.42
N VAL A 599 -7.06 -22.00 19.68
CA VAL A 599 -8.12 -21.11 20.11
C VAL A 599 -7.49 -19.81 20.57
N LEU A 600 -7.88 -18.70 19.94
CA LEU A 600 -7.45 -17.35 20.27
C LEU A 600 -8.55 -16.66 21.04
N VAL A 601 -8.26 -16.21 22.27
CA VAL A 601 -9.17 -15.41 23.10
C VAL A 601 -8.60 -14.02 23.22
N ALA A 602 -9.35 -13.01 22.81
CA ALA A 602 -8.90 -11.62 22.85
C ALA A 602 -9.87 -10.73 23.61
N SER A 603 -9.31 -9.94 24.52
CA SER A 603 -9.98 -8.89 25.28
C SER A 603 -8.95 -7.90 25.82
N SER A 604 -9.34 -6.66 26.05
CA SER A 604 -8.57 -5.71 26.85
C SER A 604 -8.74 -5.96 28.36
N ASP A 605 -9.69 -6.81 28.77
CA ASP A 605 -9.97 -7.19 30.16
C ASP A 605 -9.44 -8.60 30.46
N MET A 606 -8.47 -8.69 31.35
CA MET A 606 -7.85 -9.95 31.79
C MET A 606 -8.79 -10.82 32.63
N GLU A 607 -9.71 -10.25 33.37
CA GLU A 607 -10.69 -11.03 34.15
C GLU A 607 -11.68 -11.72 33.20
N ALA A 608 -12.15 -10.99 32.19
CA ALA A 608 -12.98 -11.50 31.09
C ALA A 608 -12.27 -12.63 30.32
N THR A 609 -10.99 -12.42 30.02
CA THR A 609 -10.15 -13.43 29.35
C THR A 609 -10.02 -14.71 30.17
N ASN A 610 -9.71 -14.57 31.46
CA ASN A 610 -9.56 -15.72 32.37
C ASN A 610 -10.86 -16.49 32.53
N LYS A 611 -12.01 -15.79 32.62
CA LYS A 611 -13.34 -16.41 32.68
C LYS A 611 -13.60 -17.24 31.41
N ALA A 612 -13.36 -16.68 30.23
CA ALA A 612 -13.53 -17.38 28.96
C ALA A 612 -12.59 -18.59 28.84
N LEU A 613 -11.32 -18.46 29.24
CA LEU A 613 -10.39 -19.57 29.29
C LEU A 613 -10.83 -20.68 30.24
N GLY A 614 -11.43 -20.32 31.37
CA GLY A 614 -12.05 -21.26 32.31
C GLY A 614 -13.14 -22.07 31.60
N MET A 615 -14.11 -21.40 30.95
CA MET A 615 -15.20 -22.05 30.24
C MET A 615 -14.68 -22.93 29.07
N LEU A 616 -13.68 -22.47 28.34
CA LEU A 616 -13.05 -23.26 27.26
C LEU A 616 -12.37 -24.51 27.79
N ARG A 617 -11.66 -24.40 28.93
CA ARG A 617 -11.01 -25.56 29.59
C ARG A 617 -12.05 -26.57 30.10
N GLU A 618 -13.15 -26.11 30.65
CA GLU A 618 -14.24 -26.99 31.11
C GLU A 618 -14.86 -27.76 29.92
N LEU A 619 -15.10 -27.09 28.79
CA LEU A 619 -15.63 -27.72 27.56
C LEU A 619 -14.66 -28.69 26.89
N THR A 620 -13.37 -28.48 27.02
CA THR A 620 -12.32 -29.26 26.37
C THR A 620 -11.65 -30.28 27.32
N GLN A 621 -12.02 -30.25 28.57
CA GLN A 621 -11.46 -31.14 29.58
C GLN A 621 -11.74 -32.60 29.24
N GLU A 622 -10.72 -33.44 29.42
CA GLU A 622 -10.84 -34.91 29.24
C GLU A 622 -10.71 -35.62 30.61
N ALA A 623 -11.33 -36.77 30.67
CA ALA A 623 -11.19 -37.65 31.81
C ALA A 623 -9.78 -38.26 31.86
N GLU A 624 -9.01 -37.97 32.89
CA GLU A 624 -7.68 -38.51 33.09
C GLU A 624 -7.73 -39.76 33.98
N ILE A 625 -7.13 -40.85 33.50
CA ILE A 625 -7.06 -42.13 34.27
C ILE A 625 -6.32 -41.86 35.58
N GLY A 626 -6.94 -42.32 36.70
CA GLY A 626 -6.39 -42.20 38.04
C GLY A 626 -6.80 -40.89 38.79
N LYS A 627 -7.41 -39.90 38.10
CA LYS A 627 -7.84 -38.63 38.71
C LYS A 627 -9.20 -38.77 39.36
N LEU A 628 -9.41 -37.99 40.43
CA LEU A 628 -10.67 -37.90 41.16
C LEU A 628 -11.54 -36.80 40.63
N TYR A 629 -12.82 -37.07 40.44
CA TYR A 629 -13.83 -36.10 40.00
C TYR A 629 -15.07 -36.16 40.91
N LEU A 630 -15.62 -35.03 41.21
CA LEU A 630 -16.96 -34.95 41.83
C LEU A 630 -17.97 -34.93 40.67
N GLY A 631 -18.80 -35.94 40.54
CA GLY A 631 -19.76 -36.08 39.46
C GLY A 631 -21.17 -36.23 39.97
N VAL A 632 -22.15 -35.96 39.08
CA VAL A 632 -23.58 -36.07 39.40
C VAL A 632 -24.14 -37.32 38.73
N VAL A 633 -24.85 -38.13 39.51
CA VAL A 633 -25.54 -39.33 39.03
C VAL A 633 -26.70 -38.92 38.12
N LYS A 634 -26.57 -39.20 36.81
CA LYS A 634 -27.59 -38.91 35.82
C LYS A 634 -28.64 -39.99 35.66
N ARG A 635 -28.21 -41.26 35.80
CA ARG A 635 -29.09 -42.42 35.64
C ARG A 635 -28.54 -43.62 36.40
N THR A 636 -29.43 -44.31 37.09
CA THR A 636 -29.15 -45.63 37.71
C THR A 636 -29.71 -46.75 36.84
N VAL A 637 -28.96 -47.86 36.76
CA VAL A 637 -29.30 -49.09 36.05
C VAL A 637 -28.96 -50.31 36.92
N ASP A 638 -29.48 -51.49 36.60
CA ASP A 638 -29.27 -52.72 37.42
C ASP A 638 -27.78 -53.08 37.58
N PHE A 639 -26.94 -52.74 36.63
CA PHE A 639 -25.51 -53.07 36.63
C PHE A 639 -24.61 -51.91 37.06
N GLY A 640 -25.17 -50.72 37.46
CA GLY A 640 -24.37 -49.56 37.93
C GLY A 640 -25.02 -48.24 37.72
N ALA A 641 -24.24 -47.16 37.81
CA ALA A 641 -24.70 -45.77 37.66
C ALA A 641 -23.88 -45.04 36.61
N TYR A 642 -24.56 -44.26 35.78
CA TYR A 642 -23.94 -43.27 34.88
C TYR A 642 -23.78 -41.95 35.60
N ILE A 643 -22.53 -41.50 35.69
CA ILE A 643 -22.15 -40.29 36.44
C ILE A 643 -21.55 -39.30 35.47
N GLU A 644 -22.11 -38.12 35.38
CA GLU A 644 -21.55 -37.01 34.66
C GLU A 644 -20.42 -36.34 35.48
N ILE A 645 -19.21 -36.48 34.97
CA ILE A 645 -18.01 -35.91 35.63
C ILE A 645 -17.68 -34.51 35.10
N PHE A 646 -18.11 -34.15 33.89
CA PHE A 646 -18.13 -32.82 33.30
C PHE A 646 -19.40 -32.64 32.50
N PRO A 647 -19.81 -31.42 32.16
CA PRO A 647 -20.96 -31.17 31.28
C PRO A 647 -20.87 -31.96 29.96
N GLY A 648 -21.83 -32.88 29.75
CA GLY A 648 -21.88 -33.74 28.56
C GLY A 648 -20.94 -34.96 28.56
N THR A 649 -20.17 -35.20 29.62
CA THR A 649 -19.24 -36.34 29.71
C THR A 649 -19.66 -37.28 30.85
N GLU A 650 -20.21 -38.42 30.47
CA GLU A 650 -20.68 -39.46 31.41
C GLU A 650 -19.73 -40.66 31.46
N GLY A 651 -19.50 -41.18 32.65
CA GLY A 651 -18.82 -42.46 32.84
C GLY A 651 -19.69 -43.46 33.62
N LEU A 652 -19.43 -44.73 33.39
CA LEU A 652 -20.14 -45.81 34.08
C LEU A 652 -19.36 -46.27 35.35
N VAL A 653 -19.98 -46.16 36.50
CA VAL A 653 -19.58 -46.89 37.70
C VAL A 653 -20.34 -48.20 37.75
N HIS A 654 -19.63 -49.33 37.46
CA HIS A 654 -20.24 -50.64 37.59
C HIS A 654 -20.63 -50.94 39.08
N ILE A 655 -21.67 -51.72 39.33
CA ILE A 655 -22.20 -52.04 40.65
C ILE A 655 -21.09 -52.55 41.62
N SER A 656 -20.10 -53.29 41.09
CA SER A 656 -18.96 -53.77 41.89
C SER A 656 -17.93 -52.71 42.30
N HIS A 657 -18.04 -51.51 41.73
CA HIS A 657 -17.19 -50.34 41.98
C HIS A 657 -17.89 -49.20 42.74
N LEU A 658 -19.16 -49.45 43.19
CA LEU A 658 -19.94 -48.43 43.94
C LEU A 658 -19.55 -48.32 45.41
N ALA A 659 -19.25 -49.46 46.05
CA ALA A 659 -18.88 -49.52 47.50
C ALA A 659 -17.87 -50.61 47.75
N ASN A 660 -17.27 -50.62 48.95
CA ASN A 660 -16.36 -51.65 49.41
C ASN A 660 -17.09 -52.93 49.80
N GLU A 661 -18.40 -52.85 50.08
CA GLU A 661 -19.27 -53.99 50.44
C GLU A 661 -20.06 -54.41 49.19
N ARG A 662 -20.64 -55.62 49.28
CA ARG A 662 -21.47 -56.14 48.20
C ARG A 662 -22.76 -55.36 48.10
N VAL A 663 -23.00 -54.75 46.92
CA VAL A 663 -24.19 -53.99 46.63
C VAL A 663 -25.17 -54.85 45.84
N ASP A 664 -26.41 -55.04 46.34
CA ASP A 664 -27.43 -55.84 45.69
C ASP A 664 -28.23 -55.03 44.65
N GLN A 665 -28.48 -53.74 44.95
CA GLN A 665 -29.11 -52.80 43.96
C GLN A 665 -28.31 -51.48 43.90
N THR A 666 -28.19 -50.89 42.73
CA THR A 666 -27.47 -49.64 42.56
C THR A 666 -28.05 -48.48 43.40
N THR A 667 -29.38 -48.45 43.53
CA THR A 667 -30.15 -47.46 44.32
C THR A 667 -29.94 -47.53 45.83
N ASP A 668 -29.35 -48.64 46.33
CA ASP A 668 -29.02 -48.74 47.78
C ASP A 668 -27.82 -47.87 48.13
N VAL A 669 -27.03 -47.44 47.15
CA VAL A 669 -25.79 -46.70 47.35
C VAL A 669 -25.83 -45.30 46.77
N VAL A 670 -26.46 -45.12 45.56
CA VAL A 670 -26.54 -43.82 44.85
C VAL A 670 -27.89 -43.68 44.15
N ASN A 671 -28.45 -42.49 44.17
CA ASN A 671 -29.69 -42.14 43.47
C ASN A 671 -29.44 -41.07 42.41
N GLU A 672 -30.35 -40.93 41.45
CA GLU A 672 -30.28 -39.88 40.42
C GLU A 672 -30.30 -38.50 41.09
N GLY A 673 -29.34 -37.64 40.71
CA GLY A 673 -29.12 -36.32 41.28
C GLY A 673 -28.10 -36.26 42.42
N ASP A 674 -27.62 -37.41 42.91
CA ASP A 674 -26.58 -37.44 43.99
C ASP A 674 -25.23 -36.95 43.42
N GLU A 675 -24.52 -36.14 44.21
CA GLU A 675 -23.13 -35.79 43.99
C GLU A 675 -22.21 -36.84 44.60
N VAL A 676 -21.38 -37.46 43.81
CA VAL A 676 -20.50 -38.56 44.26
C VAL A 676 -19.07 -38.36 43.77
N LEU A 677 -18.11 -38.63 44.65
CA LEU A 677 -16.71 -38.64 44.28
C LEU A 677 -16.37 -39.95 43.58
N VAL A 678 -15.79 -39.83 42.37
CA VAL A 678 -15.41 -41.01 41.53
C VAL A 678 -13.99 -40.86 41.00
N ARG A 679 -13.31 -41.99 40.79
CA ARG A 679 -12.01 -42.06 40.15
C ARG A 679 -12.15 -42.67 38.76
N VAL A 680 -11.46 -42.07 37.78
CA VAL A 680 -11.40 -42.64 36.43
C VAL A 680 -10.44 -43.84 36.47
N ILE A 681 -10.94 -45.02 36.16
CA ILE A 681 -10.13 -46.25 36.13
C ILE A 681 -9.70 -46.66 34.73
N ASP A 682 -10.49 -46.30 33.73
CA ASP A 682 -10.18 -46.64 32.32
C ASP A 682 -10.93 -45.70 31.38
N VAL A 683 -10.31 -45.39 30.24
CA VAL A 683 -10.91 -44.62 29.13
C VAL A 683 -10.65 -45.38 27.86
N ASP A 684 -11.69 -45.97 27.27
CA ASP A 684 -11.59 -46.66 25.97
C ASP A 684 -11.42 -45.65 24.82
N LYS A 685 -10.22 -45.54 24.29
CA LYS A 685 -9.85 -44.61 23.22
C LYS A 685 -10.63 -44.83 21.90
N ARG A 686 -11.27 -45.98 21.70
CA ARG A 686 -12.03 -46.27 20.45
C ARG A 686 -13.49 -45.91 20.59
N SER A 687 -14.12 -46.22 21.72
CA SER A 687 -15.54 -45.99 21.95
C SER A 687 -15.85 -44.73 22.76
N GLY A 688 -14.83 -44.05 23.33
CA GLY A 688 -14.98 -42.90 24.24
C GLY A 688 -15.60 -43.24 25.60
N LYS A 689 -15.81 -44.55 25.88
CA LYS A 689 -16.45 -44.98 27.13
C LYS A 689 -15.53 -44.81 28.34
N ILE A 690 -15.99 -44.14 29.36
CA ILE A 690 -15.26 -43.86 30.60
C ILE A 690 -15.74 -44.84 31.66
N ARG A 691 -14.83 -45.55 32.32
CA ARG A 691 -15.11 -46.36 33.48
C ARG A 691 -14.68 -45.61 34.74
N LEU A 692 -15.59 -45.61 35.69
CA LEU A 692 -15.42 -44.91 36.94
C LEU A 692 -15.49 -45.88 38.12
N SER A 693 -14.83 -45.54 39.24
CA SER A 693 -14.88 -46.28 40.49
C SER A 693 -15.13 -45.31 41.67
N ARG A 694 -16.25 -45.43 42.35
CA ARG A 694 -16.52 -44.73 43.60
C ARG A 694 -15.71 -45.37 44.75
N LYS A 695 -15.59 -46.69 44.74
CA LYS A 695 -14.80 -47.43 45.73
C LYS A 695 -13.35 -46.91 45.78
N GLU A 696 -12.64 -46.87 44.66
CA GLU A 696 -11.27 -46.40 44.62
C GLU A 696 -11.16 -44.89 44.96
N ALA A 697 -12.21 -44.10 44.66
CA ALA A 697 -12.23 -42.72 45.06
C ALA A 697 -12.33 -42.52 46.57
N LEU A 698 -13.14 -43.33 47.23
CA LEU A 698 -13.27 -43.30 48.69
C LEU A 698 -11.98 -43.77 49.38
N GLU A 699 -11.32 -44.80 48.83
CA GLU A 699 -10.02 -45.28 49.33
C GLU A 699 -8.95 -44.21 49.20
N ALA A 700 -8.90 -43.52 48.06
CA ALA A 700 -7.96 -42.40 47.81
C ALA A 700 -8.23 -41.16 48.64
N ALA A 701 -9.49 -40.90 49.03
CA ALA A 701 -9.87 -39.76 49.88
C ALA A 701 -9.66 -40.04 51.37
N ALA A 702 -9.48 -41.30 51.74
CA ALA A 702 -9.21 -41.72 53.13
C ALA A 702 -7.71 -41.79 53.49
N LEU A 703 -6.83 -41.67 52.47
CA LEU A 703 -5.38 -41.52 52.58
C LEU A 703 -4.98 -40.03 52.57
#